data_fd004058d79f9f06ba71abad9e40cb43
#
_entry.id   fd004058d79f9f06ba71abad9e40cb43
#
_cell.length_a   1.000
_cell.length_b   1.000
_cell.length_c   1.000
_cell.angle_alpha   90.00
_cell.angle_beta   90.00
_cell.angle_gamma   90.00
#
_symmetry.space_group_name_H-M   'P 1'
#
loop_
_entity.id
_entity.type
_entity.pdbx_description
1 polymer ?
#
loop_
_entity_poly.entity_id
_entity_poly.type
_entity_poly.pdbx_seq_one_letter_code
_entity_poly.pdbx_strand_id
1 'polypeptide(L)'
;MDLGGDKGEKGMGKGIVEKILREHLVEGEYKVGEEIGIKIDQTLTQDATGTMAYLQFEAMGIDRVRTDLSVSYVDHNTIQVGFENADDHKYLQSVAAKYGILYSRAGNGICHQVHLERFGKPGTTLLGSDSHTPTGGGIGQIAIGAGGLDVALAMGGDPFYLTCPRVIKVNLTGSLNPWVSAKDVVLKILEIFTVKGNVGSVLEYGGPGVKTLSVPERATITNMGAETGVTTSIFPSDEETRRFLKAQGRENDWKRIEADPDAEYDRVVDVDLSKIEPLVAVPHSPGNVKTVRSVAGIDVDQVCIGSCTNSSYRDLMIIAKILKGKRVHPNVSAVMAPGSRQVLMMLAENGALNDIIAAGVRVAENACGFCIGNSQSPPSKGVSVRTSNRNFEGRSGTKDAQVYLVSPETAAATMITGKLTDPRDLGIPYPEVKMPERFIIDDSMILPPAEDPSRVQIYRGPNIGEPPKNDPLPPDIDGVVTIKVGDKITTDHIIPAGARMKYRSNVPKYSEFLFEIVDPKFYERAMKIKNSGKVNIIVGGVSYGQGSSREHAAICPMFVGVKAVITKSFERIHSANLVNFGIVPLTFVNEGDYDRIDQGDEIEIRNLREALKNGNKISVRNRTKGLEFEVKHDLSRRQVDIILAGGSLAYVKVKKG
;
A
#
# COMPACT_ATOMS: atom_id res chain seq x y z
N MET A 1 -28.16 55.97 -15.50
CA MET A 1 -27.08 55.49 -14.64
C MET A 1 -27.37 54.04 -14.38
N ASP A 2 -26.70 53.23 -15.11
CA ASP A 2 -26.88 51.76 -15.12
C ASP A 2 -25.95 51.17 -14.04
N LEU A 3 -26.55 50.59 -13.02
CA LEU A 3 -25.81 49.91 -11.98
C LEU A 3 -25.66 48.46 -12.44
N GLY A 4 -24.51 48.17 -13.06
CA GLY A 4 -24.10 46.84 -13.42
C GLY A 4 -24.04 45.95 -12.17
N GLY A 5 -25.01 45.04 -12.05
CA GLY A 5 -25.00 43.97 -11.08
C GLY A 5 -23.85 43.00 -11.38
N ASP A 6 -22.97 42.87 -10.43
CA ASP A 6 -21.95 41.86 -10.35
C ASP A 6 -22.62 40.48 -10.48
N LYS A 7 -22.49 39.85 -11.63
CA LYS A 7 -22.84 38.44 -11.82
C LYS A 7 -21.74 37.62 -11.15
N GLY A 8 -21.88 37.39 -9.84
CA GLY A 8 -21.06 36.41 -9.15
C GLY A 8 -21.07 35.11 -9.96
N GLU A 9 -19.90 34.66 -10.41
CA GLU A 9 -19.68 33.33 -10.92
C GLU A 9 -20.28 32.38 -9.88
N LYS A 10 -21.36 31.69 -10.23
CA LYS A 10 -21.80 30.52 -9.46
C LYS A 10 -20.67 29.52 -9.54
N GLY A 11 -19.85 29.46 -8.50
CA GLY A 11 -18.79 28.43 -8.40
C GLY A 11 -19.42 27.06 -8.60
N MET A 12 -18.85 26.28 -9.51
CA MET A 12 -19.22 24.87 -9.70
C MET A 12 -19.10 24.12 -8.38
N GLY A 13 -20.01 23.19 -8.11
CA GLY A 13 -19.97 22.35 -6.91
C GLY A 13 -18.71 21.47 -6.87
N LYS A 14 -18.24 21.18 -5.67
CA LYS A 14 -16.98 20.45 -5.44
C LYS A 14 -17.24 19.04 -4.94
N GLY A 15 -16.45 18.07 -5.44
CA GLY A 15 -16.34 16.73 -4.90
C GLY A 15 -15.63 16.72 -3.52
N ILE A 16 -15.67 15.58 -2.85
CA ILE A 16 -15.04 15.38 -1.53
C ILE A 16 -13.52 15.56 -1.63
N VAL A 17 -12.91 14.95 -2.65
CA VAL A 17 -11.46 15.00 -2.90
C VAL A 17 -11.01 16.45 -3.07
N GLU A 18 -11.70 17.22 -3.91
CA GLU A 18 -11.36 18.62 -4.14
C GLU A 18 -11.48 19.46 -2.87
N LYS A 19 -12.54 19.26 -2.08
CA LYS A 19 -12.74 19.98 -0.81
C LYS A 19 -11.57 19.77 0.14
N ILE A 20 -11.19 18.50 0.36
CA ILE A 20 -10.12 18.17 1.31
C ILE A 20 -8.75 18.62 0.78
N LEU A 21 -8.43 18.37 -0.50
CA LEU A 21 -7.14 18.78 -1.06
C LEU A 21 -6.97 20.31 -1.07
N ARG A 22 -8.03 21.10 -1.35
CA ARG A 22 -7.95 22.56 -1.26
C ARG A 22 -7.78 23.08 0.17
N GLU A 23 -8.38 22.41 1.16
CA GLU A 23 -8.23 22.76 2.59
C GLU A 23 -6.78 22.53 3.06
N HIS A 24 -6.06 21.56 2.46
CA HIS A 24 -4.70 21.19 2.82
C HIS A 24 -3.62 21.69 1.84
N LEU A 25 -4.00 22.44 0.81
CA LEU A 25 -3.06 22.94 -0.20
C LEU A 25 -2.13 24.02 0.41
N VAL A 26 -0.83 23.80 0.33
CA VAL A 26 0.22 24.72 0.83
C VAL A 26 1.15 25.22 -0.25
N GLU A 27 1.31 24.49 -1.36
CA GLU A 27 2.10 24.89 -2.52
C GLU A 27 1.37 24.51 -3.83
N GLY A 28 1.50 25.34 -4.86
CA GLY A 28 0.86 25.15 -6.17
C GLY A 28 -0.60 25.59 -6.20
N GLU A 29 -1.29 25.24 -7.27
CA GLU A 29 -2.72 25.51 -7.49
C GLU A 29 -3.45 24.20 -7.75
N TYR A 30 -4.69 24.06 -7.26
CA TYR A 30 -5.51 22.90 -7.54
C TYR A 30 -5.88 22.89 -9.04
N LYS A 31 -5.07 22.24 -9.83
CA LYS A 31 -5.25 22.06 -11.27
C LYS A 31 -4.77 20.68 -11.69
N VAL A 32 -5.70 19.91 -12.23
CA VAL A 32 -5.44 18.52 -12.62
C VAL A 32 -4.21 18.40 -13.52
N GLY A 33 -3.30 17.50 -13.16
CA GLY A 33 -2.06 17.23 -13.89
C GLY A 33 -0.85 18.07 -13.44
N GLU A 34 -1.04 19.12 -12.64
CA GLU A 34 0.06 19.93 -12.09
C GLU A 34 0.51 19.43 -10.72
N GLU A 35 1.77 19.66 -10.35
CA GLU A 35 2.29 19.28 -9.03
C GLU A 35 1.73 20.21 -7.97
N ILE A 36 1.20 19.64 -6.89
CA ILE A 36 0.73 20.34 -5.69
C ILE A 36 1.42 19.81 -4.45
N GLY A 37 1.64 20.69 -3.48
CA GLY A 37 2.11 20.33 -2.13
C GLY A 37 0.98 20.46 -1.13
N ILE A 38 0.71 19.39 -0.38
CA ILE A 38 -0.34 19.35 0.64
C ILE A 38 0.25 19.15 2.04
N LYS A 39 -0.38 19.78 3.05
CA LYS A 39 -0.11 19.49 4.45
C LYS A 39 -0.59 18.07 4.77
N ILE A 40 0.20 17.35 5.55
CA ILE A 40 -0.18 16.05 6.11
C ILE A 40 -0.49 16.21 7.61
N ASP A 41 -1.72 15.85 7.98
CA ASP A 41 -2.16 15.92 9.38
C ASP A 41 -1.68 14.70 10.18
N GLN A 42 -1.78 13.51 9.58
CA GLN A 42 -1.46 12.26 10.26
C GLN A 42 -0.45 11.44 9.47
N THR A 43 0.45 10.75 10.17
CA THR A 43 1.34 9.76 9.56
C THR A 43 1.20 8.39 10.23
N LEU A 44 1.41 7.36 9.41
CA LEU A 44 1.38 5.96 9.80
C LEU A 44 2.64 5.27 9.30
N THR A 45 3.35 4.57 10.18
CA THR A 45 4.41 3.64 9.80
C THR A 45 4.13 2.26 10.39
N GLN A 46 4.60 1.22 9.72
CA GLN A 46 4.56 -0.15 10.22
C GLN A 46 5.98 -0.74 10.25
N ASP A 47 6.22 -1.82 10.98
CA ASP A 47 7.56 -2.28 11.31
C ASP A 47 8.38 -2.85 10.13
N ALA A 48 7.75 -3.12 8.98
CA ALA A 48 8.49 -3.53 7.78
C ALA A 48 9.18 -2.36 7.05
N THR A 49 8.65 -1.13 7.20
CA THR A 49 9.13 0.09 6.53
C THR A 49 9.55 1.18 7.50
N GLY A 50 9.01 1.17 8.71
CA GLY A 50 9.20 2.21 9.71
C GLY A 50 10.64 2.36 10.20
N THR A 51 11.40 1.27 10.33
CA THR A 51 12.79 1.34 10.78
C THR A 51 13.61 2.26 9.86
N MET A 52 13.51 2.07 8.55
CA MET A 52 14.21 2.91 7.58
C MET A 52 13.66 4.34 7.56
N ALA A 53 12.34 4.53 7.64
CA ALA A 53 11.72 5.85 7.72
C ALA A 53 12.26 6.65 8.91
N TYR A 54 12.42 6.03 10.08
CA TYR A 54 12.94 6.71 11.26
C TYR A 54 14.45 6.95 11.21
N LEU A 55 15.23 6.06 10.64
CA LEU A 55 16.66 6.32 10.39
C LEU A 55 16.85 7.56 9.49
N GLN A 56 15.97 7.74 8.52
CA GLN A 56 15.97 8.91 7.64
C GLN A 56 15.46 10.17 8.39
N PHE A 57 14.43 10.02 9.23
CA PHE A 57 13.95 11.11 10.08
C PHE A 57 15.03 11.61 11.03
N GLU A 58 15.75 10.72 11.69
CA GLU A 58 16.90 11.08 12.54
C GLU A 58 17.99 11.83 11.76
N ALA A 59 18.26 11.40 10.51
CA ALA A 59 19.23 12.06 9.64
C ALA A 59 18.84 13.49 9.24
N MET A 60 17.58 13.90 9.41
CA MET A 60 17.13 15.28 9.23
C MET A 60 17.49 16.20 10.41
N GLY A 61 17.81 15.65 11.59
CA GLY A 61 18.18 16.41 12.76
C GLY A 61 17.02 17.20 13.39
N ILE A 62 15.80 16.70 13.29
CA ILE A 62 14.57 17.32 13.83
C ILE A 62 14.29 16.74 15.22
N ASP A 63 13.98 17.61 16.19
CA ASP A 63 13.81 17.19 17.59
C ASP A 63 12.47 16.49 17.88
N ARG A 64 11.44 16.74 17.05
CA ARG A 64 10.09 16.21 17.25
C ARG A 64 9.31 16.22 15.94
N VAL A 65 8.38 15.28 15.76
CA VAL A 65 7.42 15.31 14.64
C VAL A 65 6.53 16.56 14.70
N ARG A 66 6.16 17.06 13.52
CA ARG A 66 5.40 18.30 13.34
C ARG A 66 3.98 18.08 12.79
N THR A 67 3.61 16.84 12.56
CA THR A 67 2.26 16.43 12.22
C THR A 67 1.35 16.48 13.46
N ASP A 68 0.04 16.59 13.25
CA ASP A 68 -0.93 16.58 14.34
C ASP A 68 -0.93 15.23 15.08
N LEU A 69 -0.66 14.14 14.34
CA LEU A 69 -0.53 12.78 14.86
C LEU A 69 0.45 11.95 14.02
N SER A 70 1.35 11.26 14.68
CA SER A 70 2.18 10.21 14.07
C SER A 70 2.07 8.92 14.89
N VAL A 71 1.86 7.79 14.22
CA VAL A 71 1.73 6.49 14.89
C VAL A 71 2.65 5.46 14.25
N SER A 72 3.42 4.76 15.09
CA SER A 72 4.27 3.63 14.72
C SER A 72 3.62 2.33 15.15
N TYR A 73 3.44 1.39 14.21
CA TYR A 73 2.81 0.11 14.45
C TYR A 73 3.79 -1.05 14.33
N VAL A 74 3.52 -2.13 15.07
CA VAL A 74 4.21 -3.41 14.91
C VAL A 74 3.17 -4.47 14.57
N ASP A 75 3.08 -4.82 13.27
CA ASP A 75 2.04 -5.71 12.75
C ASP A 75 2.46 -6.56 11.54
N HIS A 76 3.67 -6.36 10.99
CA HIS A 76 4.13 -7.10 9.81
C HIS A 76 5.11 -8.23 10.17
N ASN A 77 6.04 -8.01 11.08
CA ASN A 77 7.09 -8.97 11.44
C ASN A 77 6.99 -9.39 12.92
N THR A 78 5.79 -9.71 13.38
CA THR A 78 5.53 -10.19 14.75
C THR A 78 6.06 -11.60 14.96
N ILE A 79 6.05 -12.46 13.93
CA ILE A 79 6.70 -13.78 13.95
C ILE A 79 8.21 -13.59 13.83
N GLN A 80 8.94 -14.03 14.84
CA GLN A 80 10.36 -13.81 14.97
C GLN A 80 11.14 -15.12 14.87
N VAL A 81 12.11 -15.15 13.94
CA VAL A 81 13.10 -16.22 13.81
C VAL A 81 14.48 -15.59 13.92
N GLY A 82 15.03 -15.54 15.12
CA GLY A 82 16.23 -14.76 15.44
C GLY A 82 15.90 -13.42 16.11
N PHE A 83 16.91 -12.61 16.36
CA PHE A 83 16.82 -11.39 17.18
C PHE A 83 16.53 -10.12 16.37
N GLU A 84 16.68 -10.16 15.05
CA GLU A 84 16.72 -8.95 14.20
C GLU A 84 15.39 -8.17 14.26
N ASN A 85 14.26 -8.88 14.18
CA ASN A 85 12.94 -8.23 14.30
C ASN A 85 12.70 -7.66 15.71
N ALA A 86 13.15 -8.37 16.76
CA ALA A 86 13.02 -7.87 18.13
C ALA A 86 13.84 -6.60 18.35
N ASP A 87 15.04 -6.52 17.80
CA ASP A 87 15.86 -5.31 17.81
C ASP A 87 15.20 -4.16 17.09
N ASP A 88 14.62 -4.41 15.90
CA ASP A 88 13.86 -3.40 15.16
C ASP A 88 12.67 -2.88 15.97
N HIS A 89 11.90 -3.75 16.62
CA HIS A 89 10.76 -3.33 17.45
C HIS A 89 11.20 -2.47 18.63
N LYS A 90 12.33 -2.82 19.27
CA LYS A 90 12.88 -2.04 20.37
C LYS A 90 13.43 -0.68 19.91
N TYR A 91 14.05 -0.63 18.74
CA TYR A 91 14.45 0.61 18.08
C TYR A 91 13.23 1.50 17.81
N LEU A 92 12.19 0.98 17.14
CA LEU A 92 10.96 1.72 16.84
C LEU A 92 10.30 2.29 18.09
N GLN A 93 10.20 1.51 19.17
CA GLN A 93 9.65 1.96 20.44
C GLN A 93 10.46 3.13 21.03
N SER A 94 11.79 3.03 21.04
CA SER A 94 12.66 4.07 21.59
C SER A 94 12.63 5.36 20.76
N VAL A 95 12.58 5.25 19.44
CA VAL A 95 12.42 6.39 18.52
C VAL A 95 11.05 7.05 18.72
N ALA A 96 9.99 6.27 18.78
CA ALA A 96 8.64 6.80 19.02
C ALA A 96 8.57 7.58 20.33
N ALA A 97 9.12 7.01 21.41
CA ALA A 97 9.19 7.68 22.70
C ALA A 97 9.95 9.01 22.64
N LYS A 98 11.04 9.08 21.88
CA LYS A 98 11.88 10.28 21.80
C LYS A 98 11.27 11.39 20.96
N TYR A 99 10.66 11.05 19.83
CA TYR A 99 10.26 12.05 18.84
C TYR A 99 8.78 12.44 18.85
N GLY A 100 8.02 12.03 19.87
CA GLY A 100 6.62 12.45 20.03
C GLY A 100 5.63 11.62 19.22
N ILE A 101 5.93 10.35 19.00
CA ILE A 101 5.16 9.42 18.19
C ILE A 101 4.43 8.43 19.10
N LEU A 102 3.18 8.12 18.83
CA LEU A 102 2.49 7.02 19.49
C LEU A 102 3.02 5.67 18.98
N TYR A 103 3.15 4.70 19.86
CA TYR A 103 3.67 3.37 19.52
C TYR A 103 2.65 2.28 19.81
N SER A 104 2.12 1.65 18.77
CA SER A 104 1.22 0.51 18.86
C SER A 104 2.02 -0.79 18.87
N ARG A 105 2.01 -1.48 20.01
CA ARG A 105 2.81 -2.68 20.28
C ARG A 105 2.35 -3.87 19.44
N ALA A 106 3.28 -4.82 19.22
CA ALA A 106 2.96 -6.13 18.66
C ALA A 106 1.77 -6.78 19.39
N GLY A 107 0.80 -7.31 18.64
CA GLY A 107 -0.41 -7.91 19.17
C GLY A 107 -1.58 -6.93 19.37
N ASN A 108 -1.38 -5.61 19.26
CA ASN A 108 -2.50 -4.66 19.29
C ASN A 108 -3.38 -4.76 18.02
N GLY A 109 -2.77 -4.97 16.87
CA GLY A 109 -3.49 -5.20 15.63
C GLY A 109 -2.79 -4.66 14.39
N ILE A 110 -3.42 -4.92 13.27
CA ILE A 110 -2.99 -4.46 11.95
C ILE A 110 -3.13 -2.95 11.88
N CYS A 111 -2.08 -2.26 11.43
CA CYS A 111 -1.98 -0.80 11.43
C CYS A 111 -3.22 -0.11 10.88
N HIS A 112 -3.74 -0.54 9.73
CA HIS A 112 -4.92 0.07 9.09
C HIS A 112 -6.21 -0.16 9.88
N GLN A 113 -6.36 -1.33 10.51
CA GLN A 113 -7.52 -1.63 11.34
C GLN A 113 -7.50 -0.79 12.62
N VAL A 114 -6.36 -0.79 13.34
CA VAL A 114 -6.22 0.00 14.57
C VAL A 114 -6.30 1.51 14.27
N HIS A 115 -5.73 1.97 13.16
CA HIS A 115 -5.80 3.39 12.78
C HIS A 115 -7.24 3.82 12.50
N LEU A 116 -8.01 2.99 11.78
CA LEU A 116 -9.44 3.23 11.53
C LEU A 116 -10.24 3.28 12.82
N GLU A 117 -10.00 2.34 13.75
CA GLU A 117 -10.69 2.25 15.04
C GLU A 117 -10.37 3.43 15.96
N ARG A 118 -9.09 3.86 16.03
CA ARG A 118 -8.63 4.77 17.09
C ARG A 118 -8.23 6.17 16.64
N PHE A 119 -7.86 6.38 15.37
CA PHE A 119 -7.22 7.63 14.94
C PHE A 119 -7.78 8.24 13.65
N GLY A 120 -8.33 7.42 12.75
CA GLY A 120 -8.86 7.91 11.46
C GLY A 120 -9.92 8.99 11.69
N LYS A 121 -9.81 10.12 11.00
CA LYS A 121 -10.64 11.30 11.20
C LYS A 121 -11.12 11.86 9.86
N PRO A 122 -12.44 12.00 9.64
CA PRO A 122 -12.96 12.55 8.40
C PRO A 122 -12.39 13.94 8.06
N GLY A 123 -12.08 14.14 6.79
CA GLY A 123 -11.62 15.44 6.28
C GLY A 123 -10.15 15.75 6.55
N THR A 124 -9.39 14.83 7.12
CA THR A 124 -7.94 14.98 7.32
C THR A 124 -7.15 14.24 6.26
N THR A 125 -5.83 14.53 6.21
CA THR A 125 -4.87 13.85 5.35
C THR A 125 -4.05 12.85 6.17
N LEU A 126 -3.85 11.65 5.63
CA LEU A 126 -3.01 10.59 6.21
C LEU A 126 -1.97 10.14 5.19
N LEU A 127 -0.69 10.16 5.55
CA LEU A 127 0.38 9.60 4.75
C LEU A 127 0.98 8.39 5.47
N GLY A 128 0.96 7.23 4.82
CA GLY A 128 1.45 6.00 5.42
C GLY A 128 2.55 5.32 4.62
N SER A 129 3.55 4.78 5.31
CA SER A 129 4.60 3.97 4.68
C SER A 129 4.12 2.55 4.32
N ASP A 130 2.82 2.42 4.10
CA ASP A 130 2.16 1.20 3.65
C ASP A 130 1.23 1.46 2.46
N SER A 131 1.23 0.58 1.48
CA SER A 131 0.45 0.72 0.24
C SER A 131 -1.06 0.63 0.45
N HIS A 132 -1.54 0.07 1.57
CA HIS A 132 -2.96 -0.02 1.91
C HIS A 132 -3.44 1.08 2.87
N THR A 133 -2.65 2.14 3.05
CA THR A 133 -3.07 3.37 3.75
C THR A 133 -4.41 3.91 3.25
N PRO A 134 -4.79 3.77 1.93
CA PRO A 134 -6.12 4.14 1.44
C PRO A 134 -7.31 3.53 2.19
N THR A 135 -7.11 2.54 3.07
CA THR A 135 -8.12 2.05 4.02
C THR A 135 -8.81 3.19 4.78
N GLY A 136 -8.07 4.26 5.12
CA GLY A 136 -8.60 5.46 5.78
C GLY A 136 -9.67 6.21 4.96
N GLY A 137 -9.71 5.99 3.64
CA GLY A 137 -10.75 6.54 2.78
C GLY A 137 -12.16 6.04 3.11
N GLY A 138 -12.27 4.86 3.76
CA GLY A 138 -13.55 4.32 4.22
C GLY A 138 -14.24 5.15 5.30
N ILE A 139 -13.50 6.01 6.00
CA ILE A 139 -14.02 6.95 7.01
C ILE A 139 -14.10 8.39 6.52
N GLY A 140 -13.75 8.67 5.25
CA GLY A 140 -13.75 10.02 4.69
C GLY A 140 -12.44 10.78 4.90
N GLN A 141 -11.31 10.09 4.94
CA GLN A 141 -9.96 10.64 5.06
C GLN A 141 -9.22 10.53 3.71
N ILE A 142 -8.48 11.55 3.30
CA ILE A 142 -7.53 11.43 2.17
C ILE A 142 -6.29 10.70 2.69
N ALA A 143 -6.26 9.40 2.46
CA ALA A 143 -5.24 8.51 2.97
C ALA A 143 -4.40 7.94 1.82
N ILE A 144 -3.09 8.21 1.82
CA ILE A 144 -2.20 7.92 0.69
C ILE A 144 -1.03 7.04 1.18
N GLY A 145 -0.77 5.95 0.45
CA GLY A 145 0.43 5.15 0.64
C GLY A 145 1.63 5.77 -0.07
N ALA A 146 2.77 5.88 0.61
CA ALA A 146 4.00 6.47 0.11
C ALA A 146 5.25 5.68 0.58
N GLY A 147 6.43 6.07 0.14
CA GLY A 147 7.69 5.54 0.65
C GLY A 147 8.00 6.04 2.07
N GLY A 148 8.85 5.31 2.79
CA GLY A 148 9.24 5.68 4.15
C GLY A 148 9.88 7.06 4.24
N LEU A 149 10.66 7.45 3.24
CA LEU A 149 11.29 8.77 3.19
C LEU A 149 10.25 9.90 3.03
N ASP A 150 9.23 9.73 2.18
CA ASP A 150 8.14 10.72 2.05
C ASP A 150 7.41 10.91 3.38
N VAL A 151 7.15 9.80 4.09
CA VAL A 151 6.53 9.85 5.42
C VAL A 151 7.44 10.55 6.43
N ALA A 152 8.75 10.27 6.41
CA ALA A 152 9.73 10.94 7.28
C ALA A 152 9.79 12.46 7.02
N LEU A 153 9.76 12.89 5.76
CA LEU A 153 9.71 14.30 5.38
C LEU A 153 8.42 14.98 5.87
N ALA A 154 7.27 14.33 5.69
CA ALA A 154 5.98 14.82 6.20
C ALA A 154 5.97 14.91 7.73
N MET A 155 6.52 13.93 8.46
CA MET A 155 6.73 14.02 9.92
C MET A 155 7.59 15.23 10.29
N GLY A 156 8.55 15.59 9.45
CA GLY A 156 9.38 16.80 9.61
C GLY A 156 8.68 18.12 9.30
N GLY A 157 7.43 18.05 8.84
CA GLY A 157 6.61 19.23 8.48
C GLY A 157 6.79 19.70 7.05
N ASP A 158 7.49 18.95 6.19
CA ASP A 158 7.57 19.26 4.77
C ASP A 158 6.25 18.85 4.08
N PRO A 159 5.76 19.61 3.07
CA PRO A 159 4.58 19.22 2.31
C PRO A 159 4.79 17.88 1.59
N PHE A 160 3.72 17.11 1.47
CA PHE A 160 3.71 15.97 0.57
C PHE A 160 3.33 16.43 -0.84
N TYR A 161 4.18 16.13 -1.81
CA TYR A 161 3.97 16.54 -3.19
C TYR A 161 3.38 15.40 -4.02
N LEU A 162 2.35 15.74 -4.78
CA LEU A 162 1.72 14.82 -5.72
C LEU A 162 1.23 15.59 -6.95
N THR A 163 1.05 14.88 -8.06
CA THR A 163 0.31 15.44 -9.20
C THR A 163 -1.15 15.57 -8.81
N CYS A 164 -1.73 16.77 -8.97
CA CYS A 164 -3.16 17.01 -8.71
C CYS A 164 -4.00 16.00 -9.51
N PRO A 165 -4.74 15.11 -8.82
CA PRO A 165 -5.30 13.93 -9.45
C PRO A 165 -6.57 14.26 -10.24
N ARG A 166 -6.85 13.45 -11.26
CA ARG A 166 -8.18 13.33 -11.85
C ARG A 166 -9.10 12.63 -10.86
N VAL A 167 -10.34 13.06 -10.75
CA VAL A 167 -11.32 12.46 -9.84
C VAL A 167 -12.35 11.68 -10.64
N ILE A 168 -12.43 10.37 -10.37
CA ILE A 168 -13.38 9.46 -10.98
C ILE A 168 -14.46 9.13 -9.96
N LYS A 169 -15.70 9.52 -10.24
CA LYS A 169 -16.84 9.15 -9.39
C LYS A 169 -17.26 7.72 -9.66
N VAL A 170 -17.32 6.91 -8.61
CA VAL A 170 -17.95 5.61 -8.61
C VAL A 170 -19.34 5.75 -7.97
N ASN A 171 -20.37 5.76 -8.81
CA ASN A 171 -21.76 5.95 -8.39
C ASN A 171 -22.38 4.60 -8.02
N LEU A 172 -22.53 4.34 -6.72
CA LEU A 172 -23.10 3.11 -6.19
C LEU A 172 -24.62 3.22 -6.08
N THR A 173 -25.34 2.25 -6.63
CA THR A 173 -26.79 2.15 -6.54
C THR A 173 -27.22 0.79 -5.99
N GLY A 174 -28.47 0.66 -5.55
CA GLY A 174 -28.98 -0.58 -4.96
C GLY A 174 -28.32 -0.93 -3.62
N SER A 175 -28.41 -2.20 -3.25
CA SER A 175 -27.81 -2.79 -2.05
C SER A 175 -27.32 -4.20 -2.34
N LEU A 176 -26.36 -4.69 -1.55
CA LEU A 176 -25.82 -6.04 -1.71
C LEU A 176 -26.88 -7.11 -1.43
N ASN A 177 -26.91 -8.14 -2.27
CA ASN A 177 -27.70 -9.32 -2.05
C ASN A 177 -27.07 -10.21 -0.95
N PRO A 178 -27.84 -11.10 -0.31
CA PRO A 178 -27.29 -12.14 0.58
C PRO A 178 -26.13 -12.89 -0.09
N TRP A 179 -25.08 -13.20 0.68
CA TRP A 179 -23.86 -13.89 0.24
C TRP A 179 -22.89 -13.06 -0.63
N VAL A 180 -23.20 -11.80 -0.84
CA VAL A 180 -22.31 -10.83 -1.52
C VAL A 180 -21.80 -9.82 -0.49
N SER A 181 -20.53 -9.51 -0.54
CA SER A 181 -19.88 -8.64 0.44
C SER A 181 -19.11 -7.47 -0.22
N ALA A 182 -18.58 -6.59 0.61
CA ALA A 182 -17.72 -5.50 0.17
C ALA A 182 -16.47 -5.98 -0.61
N LYS A 183 -15.98 -7.20 -0.32
CA LYS A 183 -14.91 -7.82 -1.10
C LYS A 183 -15.32 -8.03 -2.56
N ASP A 184 -16.54 -8.48 -2.79
CA ASP A 184 -17.04 -8.67 -4.16
C ASP A 184 -17.21 -7.33 -4.87
N VAL A 185 -17.58 -6.26 -4.14
CA VAL A 185 -17.63 -4.91 -4.69
C VAL A 185 -16.26 -4.47 -5.18
N VAL A 186 -15.21 -4.58 -4.37
CA VAL A 186 -13.87 -4.14 -4.78
C VAL A 186 -13.29 -5.04 -5.87
N LEU A 187 -13.62 -6.33 -5.90
CA LEU A 187 -13.28 -7.21 -7.03
C LEU A 187 -13.99 -6.74 -8.32
N LYS A 188 -15.25 -6.31 -8.24
CA LYS A 188 -15.95 -5.69 -9.38
C LYS A 188 -15.29 -4.40 -9.83
N ILE A 189 -14.83 -3.57 -8.92
CA ILE A 189 -14.02 -2.36 -9.21
C ILE A 189 -12.73 -2.74 -9.95
N LEU A 190 -12.03 -3.77 -9.49
CA LEU A 190 -10.81 -4.30 -10.15
C LEU A 190 -11.09 -4.90 -11.54
N GLU A 191 -12.26 -5.50 -11.75
CA GLU A 191 -12.69 -5.94 -13.08
C GLU A 191 -12.87 -4.75 -14.04
N ILE A 192 -13.47 -3.65 -13.57
CA ILE A 192 -13.76 -2.44 -14.36
C ILE A 192 -12.50 -1.63 -14.65
N PHE A 193 -11.70 -1.36 -13.62
CA PHE A 193 -10.54 -0.47 -13.71
C PHE A 193 -9.24 -1.20 -14.03
N THR A 194 -9.20 -2.51 -13.87
CA THR A 194 -7.98 -3.33 -13.92
C THR A 194 -6.90 -2.87 -12.93
N VAL A 195 -5.72 -3.44 -13.00
CA VAL A 195 -4.56 -3.03 -12.20
C VAL A 195 -3.64 -2.04 -12.95
N LYS A 196 -4.10 -1.47 -14.07
CA LYS A 196 -3.28 -0.64 -14.98
C LYS A 196 -4.02 0.62 -15.42
N GLY A 197 -3.24 1.68 -15.68
CA GLY A 197 -3.74 2.87 -16.38
C GLY A 197 -4.45 3.90 -15.51
N ASN A 198 -4.49 3.73 -14.18
CA ASN A 198 -5.22 4.62 -13.27
C ASN A 198 -4.31 5.53 -12.45
N VAL A 199 -3.01 5.54 -12.73
CA VAL A 199 -2.04 6.43 -12.06
C VAL A 199 -2.45 7.90 -12.26
N GLY A 200 -2.34 8.71 -11.20
CA GLY A 200 -2.77 10.11 -11.20
C GLY A 200 -4.29 10.30 -11.12
N SER A 201 -5.02 9.26 -10.70
CA SER A 201 -6.47 9.35 -10.44
C SER A 201 -6.80 9.02 -9.00
N VAL A 202 -7.97 9.49 -8.54
CA VAL A 202 -8.58 9.15 -7.25
C VAL A 202 -10.01 8.65 -7.52
N LEU A 203 -10.43 7.60 -6.83
CA LEU A 203 -11.82 7.13 -6.87
C LEU A 203 -12.61 7.82 -5.74
N GLU A 204 -13.67 8.53 -6.08
CA GLU A 204 -14.62 9.10 -5.13
C GLU A 204 -15.94 8.35 -5.18
N TYR A 205 -16.25 7.63 -4.11
CA TYR A 205 -17.49 6.86 -4.03
C TYR A 205 -18.67 7.75 -3.67
N GLY A 206 -19.79 7.58 -4.34
CA GLY A 206 -21.01 8.33 -4.12
C GLY A 206 -22.26 7.53 -4.54
N GLY A 207 -23.41 8.18 -4.53
CA GLY A 207 -24.69 7.59 -4.89
C GLY A 207 -25.45 6.97 -3.70
N PRO A 208 -26.71 6.55 -3.91
CA PRO A 208 -27.59 6.09 -2.83
C PRO A 208 -27.12 4.77 -2.19
N GLY A 209 -26.41 3.90 -2.92
CA GLY A 209 -25.89 2.63 -2.43
C GLY A 209 -24.83 2.78 -1.33
N VAL A 210 -24.15 3.93 -1.24
CA VAL A 210 -23.17 4.20 -0.17
C VAL A 210 -23.77 4.06 1.22
N LYS A 211 -25.02 4.47 1.42
CA LYS A 211 -25.72 4.42 2.71
C LYS A 211 -26.02 3.00 3.19
N THR A 212 -25.90 2.00 2.30
CA THR A 212 -26.12 0.59 2.64
C THR A 212 -24.86 -0.12 3.12
N LEU A 213 -23.69 0.56 3.03
CA LEU A 213 -22.38 0.02 3.40
C LEU A 213 -21.90 0.62 4.73
N SER A 214 -21.59 -0.22 5.69
CA SER A 214 -20.95 0.18 6.95
C SER A 214 -19.51 0.64 6.74
N VAL A 215 -18.93 1.38 7.70
CA VAL A 215 -17.54 1.85 7.61
C VAL A 215 -16.53 0.71 7.39
N PRO A 216 -16.58 -0.45 8.08
CA PRO A 216 -15.68 -1.57 7.76
C PRO A 216 -15.82 -2.08 6.31
N GLU A 217 -17.01 -2.08 5.74
CA GLU A 217 -17.24 -2.46 4.33
C GLU A 217 -16.65 -1.42 3.37
N ARG A 218 -16.84 -0.13 3.65
CA ARG A 218 -16.19 0.96 2.89
C ARG A 218 -14.66 0.86 2.97
N ALA A 219 -14.13 0.55 4.15
CA ALA A 219 -12.70 0.38 4.38
C ALA A 219 -12.14 -0.82 3.59
N THR A 220 -12.86 -1.94 3.48
CA THR A 220 -12.49 -3.06 2.60
C THR A 220 -12.38 -2.61 1.14
N ILE A 221 -13.34 -1.80 0.66
CA ILE A 221 -13.36 -1.31 -0.72
C ILE A 221 -12.18 -0.37 -0.99
N THR A 222 -11.93 0.61 -0.11
CA THR A 222 -10.81 1.53 -0.27
C THR A 222 -9.44 0.87 -0.07
N ASN A 223 -9.35 -0.12 0.84
CA ASN A 223 -8.14 -0.93 1.06
C ASN A 223 -7.69 -1.63 -0.23
N MET A 224 -8.50 -2.53 -0.74
CA MET A 224 -8.14 -3.29 -1.94
C MET A 224 -8.26 -2.45 -3.22
N GLY A 225 -8.96 -1.31 -3.18
CA GLY A 225 -8.98 -0.31 -4.23
C GLY A 225 -7.59 0.22 -4.60
N ALA A 226 -6.62 0.18 -3.67
CA ALA A 226 -5.23 0.51 -3.94
C ALA A 226 -4.61 -0.36 -5.05
N GLU A 227 -5.09 -1.59 -5.25
CA GLU A 227 -4.60 -2.50 -6.29
C GLU A 227 -4.99 -2.08 -7.70
N THR A 228 -5.90 -1.12 -7.88
CA THR A 228 -6.20 -0.50 -9.18
C THR A 228 -5.12 0.45 -9.68
N GLY A 229 -4.15 0.82 -8.82
CA GLY A 229 -3.08 1.76 -9.14
C GLY A 229 -3.44 3.24 -8.99
N VAL A 230 -4.62 3.56 -8.46
CA VAL A 230 -5.02 4.94 -8.13
C VAL A 230 -4.21 5.49 -6.95
N THR A 231 -4.14 6.81 -6.83
CA THR A 231 -3.46 7.49 -5.71
C THR A 231 -4.11 7.14 -4.38
N THR A 232 -5.43 7.21 -4.32
CA THR A 232 -6.27 6.82 -3.19
C THR A 232 -7.73 6.66 -3.63
N SER A 233 -8.59 6.28 -2.68
CA SER A 233 -10.04 6.30 -2.88
C SER A 233 -10.74 6.71 -1.59
N ILE A 234 -11.93 7.28 -1.69
CA ILE A 234 -12.61 7.89 -0.55
C ILE A 234 -14.12 7.72 -0.62
N PHE A 235 -14.73 7.50 0.53
CA PHE A 235 -16.17 7.56 0.78
C PHE A 235 -16.56 8.86 1.46
N PRO A 236 -17.82 9.32 1.35
CA PRO A 236 -18.33 10.44 2.15
C PRO A 236 -18.32 10.09 3.64
N SER A 237 -18.22 11.12 4.47
CA SER A 237 -18.46 11.01 5.89
C SER A 237 -19.91 11.42 6.17
N ASP A 238 -20.76 10.42 6.35
CA ASP A 238 -22.21 10.53 6.56
C ASP A 238 -22.65 9.99 7.95
N GLU A 239 -23.93 9.67 8.12
CA GLU A 239 -24.44 9.12 9.38
C GLU A 239 -23.90 7.72 9.70
N GLU A 240 -23.50 6.90 8.70
CA GLU A 240 -22.83 5.62 8.96
C GLU A 240 -21.43 5.85 9.56
N THR A 241 -20.71 6.86 9.07
CA THR A 241 -19.43 7.26 9.66
C THR A 241 -19.59 7.77 11.09
N ARG A 242 -20.64 8.59 11.35
CA ARG A 242 -20.95 9.05 12.70
C ARG A 242 -21.27 7.89 13.63
N ARG A 243 -22.11 6.93 13.17
CA ARG A 243 -22.47 5.75 13.95
C ARG A 243 -21.26 4.91 14.33
N PHE A 244 -20.36 4.68 13.38
CA PHE A 244 -19.11 3.96 13.63
C PHE A 244 -18.23 4.68 14.66
N LEU A 245 -17.98 5.99 14.48
CA LEU A 245 -17.18 6.78 15.40
C LEU A 245 -17.80 6.82 16.80
N LYS A 246 -19.13 6.94 16.90
CA LYS A 246 -19.85 6.87 18.18
C LYS A 246 -19.64 5.53 18.88
N ALA A 247 -19.76 4.42 18.14
CA ALA A 247 -19.52 3.08 18.67
C ALA A 247 -18.08 2.89 19.15
N GLN A 248 -17.11 3.57 18.52
CA GLN A 248 -15.71 3.63 18.92
C GLN A 248 -15.40 4.65 20.03
N GLY A 249 -16.42 5.31 20.59
CA GLY A 249 -16.25 6.37 21.61
C GLY A 249 -15.63 7.66 21.09
N ARG A 250 -15.72 7.91 19.78
CA ARG A 250 -15.04 9.00 19.05
C ARG A 250 -16.02 9.88 18.26
N GLU A 251 -17.28 10.01 18.70
CA GLU A 251 -18.30 10.81 18.01
C GLU A 251 -17.84 12.27 17.77
N ASN A 252 -17.02 12.80 18.68
CA ASN A 252 -16.47 14.17 18.58
C ASN A 252 -15.50 14.37 17.40
N ASP A 253 -14.94 13.30 16.85
CA ASP A 253 -14.08 13.36 15.66
C ASP A 253 -14.88 13.41 14.36
N TRP A 254 -16.20 13.22 14.43
CA TRP A 254 -17.03 13.22 13.25
C TRP A 254 -17.20 14.62 12.64
N LYS A 255 -16.97 14.68 11.34
CA LYS A 255 -17.27 15.85 10.48
C LYS A 255 -18.03 15.33 9.27
N ARG A 256 -19.18 15.91 8.97
CA ARG A 256 -19.91 15.57 7.74
C ARG A 256 -19.18 16.10 6.53
N ILE A 257 -18.90 15.25 5.56
CA ILE A 257 -18.24 15.61 4.31
C ILE A 257 -18.88 14.83 3.18
N GLU A 258 -19.52 15.54 2.28
CA GLU A 258 -20.21 15.00 1.11
C GLU A 258 -19.88 15.87 -0.11
N ALA A 259 -19.99 15.31 -1.31
CA ALA A 259 -19.89 16.08 -2.53
C ALA A 259 -21.09 17.05 -2.66
N ASP A 260 -20.86 18.20 -3.29
CA ASP A 260 -21.95 19.08 -3.66
C ASP A 260 -22.84 18.42 -4.72
N PRO A 261 -24.15 18.72 -4.76
CA PRO A 261 -25.07 18.07 -5.70
C PRO A 261 -24.71 18.27 -7.18
N ASP A 262 -24.05 19.39 -7.47
CA ASP A 262 -23.58 19.80 -8.80
C ASP A 262 -22.07 19.63 -9.00
N ALA A 263 -21.42 18.77 -8.19
CA ALA A 263 -20.00 18.45 -8.33
C ALA A 263 -19.70 17.79 -9.68
N GLU A 264 -18.65 18.27 -10.34
CA GLU A 264 -18.16 17.73 -11.60
C GLU A 264 -17.00 16.75 -11.39
N TYR A 265 -16.89 15.77 -12.30
CA TYR A 265 -15.89 14.72 -12.24
C TYR A 265 -15.29 14.45 -13.63
N ASP A 266 -14.03 14.05 -13.67
CA ASP A 266 -13.37 13.69 -14.93
C ASP A 266 -14.03 12.47 -15.63
N ARG A 267 -14.62 11.59 -14.81
CA ARG A 267 -15.34 10.40 -15.28
C ARG A 267 -16.34 9.95 -14.22
N VAL A 268 -17.48 9.40 -14.65
CA VAL A 268 -18.45 8.71 -13.77
C VAL A 268 -18.57 7.26 -14.20
N VAL A 269 -18.57 6.37 -13.22
CA VAL A 269 -18.76 4.91 -13.40
C VAL A 269 -19.88 4.46 -12.50
N ASP A 270 -20.95 3.91 -13.09
CA ASP A 270 -22.09 3.38 -12.36
C ASP A 270 -21.86 1.91 -11.96
N VAL A 271 -22.14 1.59 -10.71
CA VAL A 271 -22.07 0.22 -10.18
C VAL A 271 -23.35 -0.07 -9.38
N ASP A 272 -24.14 -1.01 -9.89
CA ASP A 272 -25.35 -1.49 -9.24
C ASP A 272 -24.98 -2.66 -8.29
N LEU A 273 -25.01 -2.39 -6.98
CA LEU A 273 -24.66 -3.36 -5.94
C LEU A 273 -25.55 -4.61 -6.00
N SER A 274 -26.82 -4.48 -6.44
CA SER A 274 -27.76 -5.60 -6.52
C SER A 274 -27.46 -6.59 -7.66
N LYS A 275 -26.59 -6.23 -8.58
CA LYS A 275 -26.16 -7.07 -9.71
C LYS A 275 -24.81 -7.77 -9.48
N ILE A 276 -24.14 -7.48 -8.37
CA ILE A 276 -22.89 -8.14 -8.03
C ILE A 276 -23.21 -9.53 -7.48
N GLU A 277 -22.42 -10.50 -7.90
CA GLU A 277 -22.44 -11.86 -7.37
C GLU A 277 -21.09 -12.21 -6.73
N PRO A 278 -20.95 -13.34 -6.00
CA PRO A 278 -19.67 -13.75 -5.42
C PRO A 278 -18.57 -13.84 -6.47
N LEU A 279 -17.49 -13.07 -6.26
CA LEU A 279 -16.36 -12.94 -7.16
C LEU A 279 -15.08 -13.53 -6.56
N VAL A 280 -14.13 -13.83 -7.41
CA VAL A 280 -12.81 -14.33 -7.04
C VAL A 280 -11.74 -13.72 -7.94
N ALA A 281 -10.62 -13.28 -7.38
CA ALA A 281 -9.42 -13.00 -8.16
C ALA A 281 -8.60 -14.28 -8.27
N VAL A 282 -8.48 -14.81 -9.50
CA VAL A 282 -7.71 -16.01 -9.77
C VAL A 282 -6.21 -15.68 -9.89
N PRO A 283 -5.30 -16.67 -9.67
CA PRO A 283 -3.85 -16.44 -9.79
C PRO A 283 -3.46 -15.85 -11.16
N HIS A 284 -2.48 -14.97 -11.26
CA HIS A 284 -1.56 -14.41 -10.26
C HIS A 284 -1.68 -12.88 -10.24
N SER A 285 -2.91 -12.37 -10.24
CA SER A 285 -3.17 -10.93 -10.19
C SER A 285 -4.51 -10.63 -9.52
N PRO A 286 -4.62 -9.59 -8.68
CA PRO A 286 -5.89 -9.14 -8.12
C PRO A 286 -6.91 -8.71 -9.19
N GLY A 287 -6.44 -8.32 -10.37
CA GLY A 287 -7.28 -7.93 -11.51
C GLY A 287 -7.80 -9.09 -12.34
N ASN A 288 -7.38 -10.33 -12.06
CA ASN A 288 -7.89 -11.52 -12.78
C ASN A 288 -9.22 -11.98 -12.17
N VAL A 289 -10.24 -11.16 -12.30
CA VAL A 289 -11.54 -11.39 -11.65
C VAL A 289 -12.43 -12.32 -12.46
N LYS A 290 -13.08 -13.25 -11.76
CA LYS A 290 -14.10 -14.17 -12.29
C LYS A 290 -15.21 -14.35 -11.26
N THR A 291 -16.35 -14.91 -11.70
CA THR A 291 -17.36 -15.36 -10.74
C THR A 291 -16.89 -16.62 -10.02
N VAL A 292 -17.17 -16.76 -8.74
CA VAL A 292 -16.82 -17.97 -7.96
C VAL A 292 -17.39 -19.21 -8.66
N ARG A 293 -18.62 -19.14 -9.16
CA ARG A 293 -19.32 -20.24 -9.85
C ARG A 293 -18.55 -20.75 -11.07
N SER A 294 -17.88 -19.86 -11.80
CA SER A 294 -17.13 -20.25 -13.02
C SER A 294 -15.86 -21.06 -12.74
N VAL A 295 -15.36 -21.05 -11.53
CA VAL A 295 -14.14 -21.75 -11.08
C VAL A 295 -14.39 -22.65 -9.85
N ALA A 296 -15.66 -22.90 -9.51
CA ALA A 296 -16.01 -23.75 -8.38
C ALA A 296 -15.55 -25.20 -8.58
N GLY A 297 -15.36 -25.91 -7.47
CA GLY A 297 -14.95 -27.34 -7.47
C GLY A 297 -13.45 -27.61 -7.43
N ILE A 298 -12.60 -26.57 -7.49
CA ILE A 298 -11.15 -26.69 -7.31
C ILE A 298 -10.85 -27.16 -5.89
N ASP A 299 -10.08 -28.24 -5.72
CA ASP A 299 -9.63 -28.71 -4.41
C ASP A 299 -8.69 -27.69 -3.75
N VAL A 300 -8.87 -27.47 -2.44
CA VAL A 300 -8.16 -26.42 -1.69
C VAL A 300 -7.38 -27.03 -0.53
N ASP A 301 -6.09 -26.71 -0.44
CA ASP A 301 -5.19 -27.16 0.61
C ASP A 301 -5.19 -26.23 1.83
N GLN A 302 -5.44 -24.93 1.62
CA GLN A 302 -5.31 -23.92 2.67
C GLN A 302 -6.35 -22.82 2.51
N VAL A 303 -6.92 -22.37 3.64
CA VAL A 303 -7.73 -21.16 3.71
C VAL A 303 -7.17 -20.22 4.77
N CYS A 304 -6.86 -18.97 4.38
CA CYS A 304 -6.37 -17.92 5.27
C CYS A 304 -7.35 -16.75 5.32
N ILE A 305 -7.87 -16.45 6.51
CA ILE A 305 -8.81 -15.35 6.75
C ILE A 305 -8.10 -14.26 7.54
N GLY A 306 -8.26 -13.01 7.12
CA GLY A 306 -7.67 -11.85 7.78
C GLY A 306 -7.02 -10.89 6.80
N SER A 307 -5.87 -10.35 7.19
CA SER A 307 -5.20 -9.20 6.60
C SER A 307 -5.98 -7.88 6.80
N CYS A 308 -5.38 -6.76 6.42
CA CYS A 308 -6.05 -5.45 6.54
C CYS A 308 -7.34 -5.33 5.72
N THR A 309 -7.59 -6.22 4.76
CA THR A 309 -8.76 -6.18 3.88
C THR A 309 -10.01 -6.74 4.54
N ASN A 310 -9.92 -7.94 5.13
CA ASN A 310 -11.07 -8.66 5.70
C ASN A 310 -10.74 -9.30 7.05
N SER A 311 -10.59 -8.48 8.06
CA SER A 311 -10.34 -8.90 9.44
C SER A 311 -11.11 -8.08 10.46
N SER A 312 -12.11 -7.31 10.01
CA SER A 312 -12.98 -6.53 10.87
C SER A 312 -13.88 -7.42 11.73
N TYR A 313 -14.48 -6.82 12.76
CA TYR A 313 -15.49 -7.50 13.58
C TYR A 313 -16.61 -8.11 12.72
N ARG A 314 -17.11 -7.36 11.71
CA ARG A 314 -18.15 -7.84 10.81
C ARG A 314 -17.71 -9.08 10.04
N ASP A 315 -16.53 -9.03 9.43
CA ASP A 315 -15.99 -10.14 8.63
C ASP A 315 -15.86 -11.42 9.45
N LEU A 316 -15.33 -11.31 10.67
CA LEU A 316 -15.08 -12.48 11.51
C LEU A 316 -16.36 -13.01 12.17
N MET A 317 -17.34 -12.15 12.43
CA MET A 317 -18.67 -12.57 12.88
C MET A 317 -19.44 -13.35 11.80
N ILE A 318 -19.32 -12.96 10.53
CA ILE A 318 -19.90 -13.74 9.40
C ILE A 318 -19.27 -15.13 9.37
N ILE A 319 -17.94 -15.21 9.44
CA ILE A 319 -17.20 -16.49 9.49
C ILE A 319 -17.69 -17.35 10.65
N ALA A 320 -17.75 -16.79 11.86
CA ALA A 320 -18.19 -17.52 13.06
C ALA A 320 -19.60 -18.09 12.90
N LYS A 321 -20.53 -17.28 12.38
CA LYS A 321 -21.91 -17.70 12.18
C LYS A 321 -22.08 -18.78 11.11
N ILE A 322 -21.30 -18.70 10.01
CA ILE A 322 -21.31 -19.73 8.96
C ILE A 322 -20.73 -21.05 9.49
N LEU A 323 -19.64 -20.97 10.28
CA LEU A 323 -18.94 -22.14 10.81
C LEU A 323 -19.62 -22.78 12.05
N LYS A 324 -20.55 -22.08 12.69
CA LYS A 324 -21.21 -22.57 13.90
C LYS A 324 -21.80 -23.96 13.72
N GLY A 325 -21.36 -24.93 14.56
CA GLY A 325 -21.78 -26.32 14.49
C GLY A 325 -21.24 -27.11 13.29
N LYS A 326 -20.35 -26.54 12.49
CA LYS A 326 -19.72 -27.18 11.34
C LYS A 326 -18.25 -27.50 11.63
N ARG A 327 -17.60 -28.21 10.70
CA ARG A 327 -16.18 -28.56 10.78
C ARG A 327 -15.48 -28.13 9.49
N VAL A 328 -14.26 -27.68 9.64
CA VAL A 328 -13.33 -27.50 8.50
C VAL A 328 -13.06 -28.86 7.88
N HIS A 329 -13.07 -28.92 6.56
CA HIS A 329 -12.78 -30.15 5.81
C HIS A 329 -11.39 -30.68 6.16
N PRO A 330 -11.21 -32.01 6.37
CA PRO A 330 -9.94 -32.56 6.87
C PRO A 330 -8.72 -32.28 5.99
N ASN A 331 -8.90 -32.05 4.70
CA ASN A 331 -7.81 -31.70 3.78
C ASN A 331 -7.44 -30.22 3.80
N VAL A 332 -8.16 -29.38 4.52
CA VAL A 332 -7.94 -27.93 4.53
C VAL A 332 -7.20 -27.48 5.77
N SER A 333 -6.07 -26.84 5.61
CA SER A 333 -5.40 -26.09 6.68
C SER A 333 -6.00 -24.69 6.81
N ALA A 334 -6.87 -24.45 7.80
CA ALA A 334 -7.55 -23.18 8.01
C ALA A 334 -6.87 -22.34 9.10
N VAL A 335 -6.75 -21.03 8.86
CA VAL A 335 -6.20 -20.06 9.81
C VAL A 335 -6.94 -18.73 9.71
N MET A 336 -7.11 -18.06 10.86
CA MET A 336 -7.69 -16.73 10.97
C MET A 336 -6.74 -15.80 11.74
N ALA A 337 -6.50 -14.60 11.21
CA ALA A 337 -5.81 -13.51 11.89
C ALA A 337 -6.80 -12.36 12.14
N PRO A 338 -7.17 -12.06 13.40
CA PRO A 338 -8.04 -10.92 13.71
C PRO A 338 -7.38 -9.58 13.35
N GLY A 339 -8.19 -8.58 12.98
CA GLY A 339 -7.68 -7.27 12.58
C GLY A 339 -7.08 -6.47 13.74
N SER A 340 -7.63 -6.64 14.93
CA SER A 340 -7.16 -5.96 16.13
C SER A 340 -7.45 -6.76 17.39
N ARG A 341 -6.77 -6.38 18.47
CA ARG A 341 -7.06 -6.89 19.82
C ARG A 341 -8.51 -6.59 20.21
N GLN A 342 -9.03 -5.42 19.85
CA GLN A 342 -10.44 -5.06 20.06
C GLN A 342 -11.37 -6.11 19.43
N VAL A 343 -11.15 -6.43 18.15
CA VAL A 343 -11.95 -7.44 17.45
C VAL A 343 -11.85 -8.80 18.12
N LEU A 344 -10.64 -9.24 18.47
CA LEU A 344 -10.42 -10.53 19.14
C LEU A 344 -11.14 -10.61 20.49
N MET A 345 -11.04 -9.55 21.31
CA MET A 345 -11.74 -9.49 22.60
C MET A 345 -13.25 -9.56 22.45
N MET A 346 -13.82 -8.87 21.47
CA MET A 346 -15.27 -8.91 21.20
C MET A 346 -15.75 -10.28 20.73
N LEU A 347 -14.96 -10.97 19.89
CA LEU A 347 -15.25 -12.35 19.47
C LEU A 347 -15.17 -13.33 20.65
N ALA A 348 -14.25 -13.10 21.58
CA ALA A 348 -14.12 -13.91 22.79
C ALA A 348 -15.32 -13.69 23.73
N GLU A 349 -15.72 -12.43 23.95
CA GLU A 349 -16.80 -12.06 24.86
C GLU A 349 -18.16 -12.61 24.39
N ASN A 350 -18.43 -12.55 23.08
CA ASN A 350 -19.72 -13.02 22.53
C ASN A 350 -19.75 -14.51 22.14
N GLY A 351 -18.65 -15.24 22.36
CA GLY A 351 -18.54 -16.68 22.08
C GLY A 351 -18.24 -17.05 20.62
N ALA A 352 -18.15 -16.09 19.70
CA ALA A 352 -17.86 -16.33 18.29
C ALA A 352 -16.48 -16.96 18.08
N LEU A 353 -15.49 -16.56 18.90
CA LEU A 353 -14.16 -17.15 18.87
C LEU A 353 -14.19 -18.66 19.17
N ASN A 354 -15.04 -19.08 20.13
CA ASN A 354 -15.23 -20.50 20.45
C ASN A 354 -15.82 -21.27 19.27
N ASP A 355 -16.80 -20.70 18.56
CA ASP A 355 -17.41 -21.34 17.38
C ASP A 355 -16.35 -21.54 16.26
N ILE A 356 -15.48 -20.55 16.04
CA ILE A 356 -14.38 -20.62 15.06
C ILE A 356 -13.37 -21.70 15.42
N ILE A 357 -12.90 -21.73 16.68
CA ILE A 357 -11.93 -22.72 17.17
C ILE A 357 -12.55 -24.12 17.14
N ALA A 358 -13.81 -24.26 17.58
CA ALA A 358 -14.52 -25.52 17.57
C ALA A 358 -14.70 -26.08 16.15
N ALA A 359 -14.78 -25.24 15.12
CA ALA A 359 -14.81 -25.67 13.74
C ALA A 359 -13.47 -26.23 13.24
N GLY A 360 -12.37 -25.98 13.94
CA GLY A 360 -11.02 -26.43 13.55
C GLY A 360 -10.15 -25.35 12.89
N VAL A 361 -10.53 -24.07 13.00
CA VAL A 361 -9.73 -22.96 12.51
C VAL A 361 -8.67 -22.58 13.54
N ARG A 362 -7.42 -22.46 13.13
CA ARG A 362 -6.32 -21.95 13.97
C ARG A 362 -6.43 -20.43 14.08
N VAL A 363 -6.17 -19.87 15.26
CA VAL A 363 -6.12 -18.44 15.49
C VAL A 363 -4.65 -17.99 15.47
N ALA A 364 -4.32 -17.10 14.54
CA ALA A 364 -3.01 -16.48 14.43
C ALA A 364 -2.97 -15.13 15.17
N GLU A 365 -1.81 -14.51 15.24
CA GLU A 365 -1.63 -13.18 15.81
C GLU A 365 -2.44 -12.12 15.05
N ASN A 366 -2.80 -11.04 15.75
CA ASN A 366 -3.44 -9.85 15.18
C ASN A 366 -2.42 -9.06 14.34
N ALA A 367 -2.07 -9.61 13.19
CA ALA A 367 -0.97 -9.13 12.36
C ALA A 367 -1.21 -9.36 10.88
N CYS A 368 -0.49 -8.63 10.04
CA CYS A 368 -0.52 -8.75 8.58
C CYS A 368 0.22 -10.00 8.05
N GLY A 369 1.01 -10.66 8.86
CA GLY A 369 1.93 -11.77 8.62
C GLY A 369 1.76 -12.59 7.34
N PHE A 370 0.71 -13.38 7.22
CA PHE A 370 0.53 -14.25 6.05
C PHE A 370 0.28 -13.50 4.74
N CYS A 371 -0.25 -12.27 4.79
CA CYS A 371 -0.50 -11.46 3.58
C CYS A 371 0.81 -11.08 2.88
N ILE A 372 1.85 -10.82 3.65
CA ILE A 372 3.18 -10.47 3.12
C ILE A 372 4.08 -11.70 2.89
N GLY A 373 3.53 -12.91 3.03
CA GLY A 373 4.30 -14.16 2.85
C GLY A 373 5.21 -14.51 4.03
N ASN A 374 5.02 -13.89 5.21
CA ASN A 374 5.86 -14.12 6.40
C ASN A 374 5.41 -15.33 7.26
N SER A 375 4.22 -15.86 6.98
CA SER A 375 3.69 -17.08 7.61
C SER A 375 2.63 -17.72 6.72
N GLN A 376 2.21 -18.94 7.05
CA GLN A 376 1.09 -19.60 6.40
C GLN A 376 1.25 -19.73 4.88
N SER A 377 2.29 -20.43 4.43
CA SER A 377 2.45 -20.82 3.03
C SER A 377 1.61 -22.05 2.70
N PRO A 378 1.04 -22.16 1.48
CA PRO A 378 0.49 -23.40 0.98
C PRO A 378 1.63 -24.42 0.70
N PRO A 379 1.32 -25.72 0.56
CA PRO A 379 2.29 -26.70 0.11
C PRO A 379 2.78 -26.39 -1.33
N SER A 380 3.84 -27.06 -1.77
CA SER A 380 4.33 -26.93 -3.15
C SER A 380 3.21 -27.23 -4.14
N LYS A 381 3.00 -26.35 -5.13
CA LYS A 381 1.89 -26.38 -6.10
C LYS A 381 0.48 -26.32 -5.48
N GLY A 382 0.40 -26.07 -4.17
CA GLY A 382 -0.88 -26.08 -3.45
C GLY A 382 -1.78 -24.92 -3.78
N VAL A 383 -3.07 -25.11 -3.52
CA VAL A 383 -4.12 -24.12 -3.70
C VAL A 383 -4.46 -23.47 -2.35
N SER A 384 -4.30 -22.15 -2.27
CA SER A 384 -4.66 -21.35 -1.10
C SER A 384 -5.78 -20.37 -1.43
N VAL A 385 -6.84 -20.37 -0.65
CA VAL A 385 -7.93 -19.39 -0.73
C VAL A 385 -7.77 -18.37 0.39
N ARG A 386 -7.76 -17.09 0.07
CA ARG A 386 -7.44 -16.02 1.03
C ARG A 386 -8.40 -14.84 0.94
N THR A 387 -8.62 -14.18 2.05
CA THR A 387 -9.33 -12.90 2.08
C THR A 387 -8.41 -11.68 2.01
N SER A 388 -7.12 -11.90 1.79
CA SER A 388 -6.13 -10.84 1.59
C SER A 388 -6.30 -10.10 0.26
N ASN A 389 -5.40 -9.18 -0.06
CA ASN A 389 -5.52 -8.25 -1.19
C ASN A 389 -4.58 -8.55 -2.36
N ARG A 390 -3.59 -9.43 -2.21
CA ARG A 390 -2.58 -9.75 -3.23
C ARG A 390 -2.37 -11.24 -3.40
N ASN A 391 -2.22 -11.66 -4.66
CA ASN A 391 -1.98 -13.05 -5.05
C ASN A 391 -0.92 -13.17 -6.16
N PHE A 392 0.10 -12.28 -6.11
CA PHE A 392 1.20 -12.31 -7.09
C PHE A 392 1.93 -13.65 -7.07
N GLU A 393 2.50 -14.05 -8.21
CA GLU A 393 3.30 -15.27 -8.36
C GLU A 393 4.44 -15.31 -7.32
N GLY A 394 4.57 -16.41 -6.61
CA GLY A 394 5.62 -16.61 -5.60
C GLY A 394 5.50 -15.79 -4.31
N ARG A 395 4.44 -14.98 -4.13
CA ARG A 395 4.25 -14.20 -2.89
C ARG A 395 4.01 -15.08 -1.67
N SER A 396 3.40 -16.24 -1.84
CA SER A 396 3.13 -17.19 -0.76
C SER A 396 3.33 -18.61 -1.27
N GLY A 397 4.23 -19.36 -0.66
CA GLY A 397 4.58 -20.71 -1.08
C GLY A 397 5.57 -20.74 -2.24
N THR A 398 5.52 -21.83 -3.01
CA THR A 398 6.34 -22.00 -4.22
C THR A 398 5.82 -21.12 -5.36
N LYS A 399 6.65 -20.89 -6.37
CA LYS A 399 6.29 -20.05 -7.54
C LYS A 399 5.05 -20.56 -8.29
N ASP A 400 4.86 -21.87 -8.28
CA ASP A 400 3.73 -22.57 -8.90
C ASP A 400 2.52 -22.79 -7.97
N ALA A 401 2.56 -22.27 -6.73
CA ALA A 401 1.41 -22.25 -5.83
C ALA A 401 0.32 -21.29 -6.35
N GLN A 402 -0.94 -21.68 -6.14
CA GLN A 402 -2.10 -20.99 -6.67
C GLN A 402 -2.86 -20.26 -5.54
N VAL A 403 -2.83 -18.95 -5.51
CA VAL A 403 -3.53 -18.14 -4.50
C VAL A 403 -4.75 -17.45 -5.10
N TYR A 404 -5.92 -17.72 -4.54
CA TYR A 404 -7.22 -17.15 -4.91
C TYR A 404 -7.66 -16.14 -3.85
N LEU A 405 -8.13 -14.96 -4.28
CA LEU A 405 -8.65 -13.94 -3.35
C LEU A 405 -10.17 -13.91 -3.41
N VAL A 406 -10.80 -14.07 -2.25
CA VAL A 406 -12.26 -14.21 -2.12
C VAL A 406 -12.81 -13.42 -0.95
N SER A 407 -14.14 -13.34 -0.87
CA SER A 407 -14.86 -12.81 0.30
C SER A 407 -14.77 -13.73 1.52
N PRO A 408 -15.00 -13.22 2.74
CA PRO A 408 -15.14 -14.03 3.95
C PRO A 408 -16.18 -15.15 3.80
N GLU A 409 -17.29 -14.87 3.16
CA GLU A 409 -18.38 -15.81 2.89
C GLU A 409 -17.91 -16.99 2.01
N THR A 410 -17.24 -16.69 0.91
CA THR A 410 -16.67 -17.72 0.01
C THR A 410 -15.57 -18.51 0.70
N ALA A 411 -14.72 -17.85 1.52
CA ALA A 411 -13.69 -18.53 2.29
C ALA A 411 -14.28 -19.52 3.30
N ALA A 412 -15.34 -19.12 4.02
CA ALA A 412 -16.03 -20.00 4.97
C ALA A 412 -16.68 -21.20 4.28
N ALA A 413 -17.35 -21.00 3.15
CA ALA A 413 -17.92 -22.07 2.35
C ALA A 413 -16.83 -23.06 1.89
N THR A 414 -15.70 -22.54 1.41
CA THR A 414 -14.55 -23.33 0.99
C THR A 414 -13.93 -24.15 2.12
N MET A 415 -13.86 -23.58 3.34
CA MET A 415 -13.38 -24.33 4.51
C MET A 415 -14.24 -25.55 4.82
N ILE A 416 -15.57 -25.44 4.69
CA ILE A 416 -16.50 -26.51 4.99
C ILE A 416 -16.43 -27.63 3.94
N THR A 417 -16.36 -27.26 2.66
CA THR A 417 -16.48 -28.21 1.54
C THR A 417 -15.14 -28.81 1.11
N GLY A 418 -14.02 -28.15 1.42
CA GLY A 418 -12.69 -28.53 0.94
C GLY A 418 -12.42 -28.14 -0.51
N LYS A 419 -13.36 -27.45 -1.14
CA LYS A 419 -13.30 -27.02 -2.53
C LYS A 419 -13.70 -25.53 -2.63
N LEU A 420 -13.15 -24.82 -3.62
CA LEU A 420 -13.62 -23.48 -3.92
C LEU A 420 -15.13 -23.53 -4.24
N THR A 421 -15.93 -22.93 -3.38
CA THR A 421 -17.39 -23.10 -3.37
C THR A 421 -18.10 -21.76 -3.40
N ASP A 422 -19.12 -21.63 -4.26
CA ASP A 422 -20.06 -20.51 -4.21
C ASP A 422 -20.82 -20.54 -2.89
N PRO A 423 -20.74 -19.50 -2.03
CA PRO A 423 -21.34 -19.55 -0.71
C PRO A 423 -22.85 -19.68 -0.74
N ARG A 424 -23.51 -19.33 -1.85
CA ARG A 424 -24.96 -19.51 -2.07
C ARG A 424 -25.38 -20.98 -2.09
N ASP A 425 -24.43 -21.88 -2.38
CA ASP A 425 -24.68 -23.33 -2.50
C ASP A 425 -24.58 -24.07 -1.14
N LEU A 426 -24.32 -23.36 -0.03
CA LEU A 426 -24.26 -23.95 1.32
C LEU A 426 -25.61 -24.45 1.84
N GLY A 427 -26.74 -24.06 1.23
CA GLY A 427 -28.10 -24.50 1.64
C GLY A 427 -28.54 -24.01 3.02
N ILE A 428 -27.92 -22.95 3.54
CA ILE A 428 -28.29 -22.30 4.80
C ILE A 428 -28.71 -20.84 4.55
N PRO A 429 -29.58 -20.25 5.43
CA PRO A 429 -29.87 -18.83 5.34
C PRO A 429 -28.59 -17.96 5.52
N TYR A 430 -28.54 -16.83 4.82
CA TYR A 430 -27.45 -15.86 5.04
C TYR A 430 -27.47 -15.35 6.48
N PRO A 431 -26.38 -15.46 7.23
CA PRO A 431 -26.35 -15.04 8.62
C PRO A 431 -26.33 -13.52 8.72
N GLU A 432 -27.29 -12.96 9.45
CA GLU A 432 -27.32 -11.54 9.75
C GLU A 432 -26.29 -11.20 10.84
N VAL A 433 -25.47 -10.17 10.60
CA VAL A 433 -24.53 -9.60 11.58
C VAL A 433 -24.95 -8.18 11.92
N LYS A 434 -25.28 -7.97 13.19
CA LYS A 434 -25.53 -6.62 13.72
C LYS A 434 -24.23 -6.03 14.22
N MET A 435 -23.93 -4.80 13.75
CA MET A 435 -22.80 -4.05 14.27
C MET A 435 -23.07 -3.64 15.72
N PRO A 436 -22.06 -3.67 16.60
CA PRO A 436 -22.24 -3.28 17.99
C PRO A 436 -22.51 -1.79 18.13
N GLU A 437 -23.34 -1.41 19.09
CA GLU A 437 -23.55 -0.01 19.46
C GLU A 437 -22.34 0.59 20.17
N ARG A 438 -21.50 -0.26 20.77
CA ARG A 438 -20.28 0.10 21.47
C ARG A 438 -19.22 -0.99 21.31
N PHE A 439 -18.03 -0.61 20.92
CA PHE A 439 -16.86 -1.49 20.89
C PHE A 439 -16.16 -1.52 22.25
N ILE A 440 -15.39 -2.58 22.51
CA ILE A 440 -14.48 -2.63 23.67
C ILE A 440 -13.31 -1.70 23.37
N ILE A 441 -13.12 -0.68 24.21
CA ILE A 441 -12.05 0.30 24.06
C ILE A 441 -10.99 0.03 25.12
N ASP A 442 -9.80 -0.34 24.66
CA ASP A 442 -8.62 -0.53 25.52
C ASP A 442 -7.37 -0.10 24.78
N ASP A 443 -6.90 1.11 25.07
CA ASP A 443 -5.74 1.72 24.44
C ASP A 443 -4.42 1.40 25.17
N SER A 444 -4.42 0.48 26.13
CA SER A 444 -3.24 0.14 26.97
C SER A 444 -2.03 -0.38 26.17
N MET A 445 -2.24 -0.85 24.95
CA MET A 445 -1.17 -1.27 24.03
C MET A 445 -0.68 -0.15 23.09
N ILE A 446 -1.23 1.04 23.17
CA ILE A 446 -0.78 2.23 22.46
C ILE A 446 0.02 3.08 23.44
N LEU A 447 1.35 3.05 23.33
CA LEU A 447 2.22 3.76 24.24
C LEU A 447 2.35 5.23 23.83
N PRO A 448 2.18 6.18 24.76
CA PRO A 448 2.44 7.58 24.49
C PRO A 448 3.95 7.84 24.37
N PRO A 449 4.35 8.94 23.73
CA PRO A 449 5.75 9.39 23.76
C PRO A 449 6.18 9.75 25.18
N ALA A 450 7.51 9.77 25.40
CA ALA A 450 8.06 10.12 26.70
C ALA A 450 7.73 11.58 27.09
N GLU A 451 7.41 11.79 28.37
CA GLU A 451 7.21 13.14 28.93
C GLU A 451 8.49 13.98 28.86
N ASP A 452 9.65 13.35 29.11
CA ASP A 452 10.97 13.96 28.96
C ASP A 452 11.80 13.24 27.89
N PRO A 453 11.76 13.71 26.64
CA PRO A 453 12.50 13.11 25.54
C PRO A 453 14.03 13.12 25.71
N SER A 454 14.56 14.04 26.55
CA SER A 454 16.01 14.15 26.75
C SER A 454 16.60 12.92 27.46
N ARG A 455 15.79 12.21 28.23
CA ARG A 455 16.17 10.98 28.95
C ARG A 455 16.07 9.73 28.08
N VAL A 456 15.47 9.82 26.90
CA VAL A 456 15.29 8.65 26.03
C VAL A 456 16.58 8.36 25.29
N GLN A 457 17.16 7.21 25.55
CA GLN A 457 18.25 6.66 24.76
C GLN A 457 17.68 5.78 23.63
N ILE A 458 17.99 6.13 22.38
CA ILE A 458 17.58 5.33 21.24
C ILE A 458 18.36 4.01 21.22
N TYR A 459 17.63 2.90 21.16
CA TYR A 459 18.21 1.57 21.06
C TYR A 459 18.77 1.31 19.67
N ARG A 460 19.99 0.76 19.59
CA ARG A 460 20.64 0.34 18.34
C ARG A 460 21.10 -1.11 18.48
N GLY A 461 20.35 -2.03 17.87
CA GLY A 461 20.78 -3.42 17.75
C GLY A 461 21.86 -3.60 16.66
N PRO A 462 22.58 -4.73 16.65
CA PRO A 462 23.68 -4.95 15.71
C PRO A 462 23.25 -5.04 14.25
N ASN A 463 21.97 -5.30 13.97
CA ASN A 463 21.42 -5.33 12.61
C ASN A 463 20.96 -3.95 12.11
N ILE A 464 20.92 -2.93 12.96
CA ILE A 464 20.43 -1.59 12.61
C ILE A 464 21.61 -0.75 12.11
N GLY A 465 21.71 -0.62 10.79
CA GLY A 465 22.77 0.13 10.13
C GLY A 465 22.39 1.58 9.80
N GLU A 466 23.38 2.39 9.43
CA GLU A 466 23.11 3.70 8.85
C GLU A 466 22.58 3.57 7.42
N PRO A 467 21.57 4.36 7.01
CA PRO A 467 21.10 4.36 5.63
C PRO A 467 22.21 4.86 4.71
N PRO A 468 22.49 4.17 3.59
CA PRO A 468 23.51 4.61 2.66
C PRO A 468 23.11 5.93 2.00
N LYS A 469 24.11 6.76 1.73
CA LYS A 469 23.94 8.02 1.01
C LYS A 469 24.22 7.79 -0.47
N ASN A 470 23.54 8.52 -1.32
CA ASN A 470 23.81 8.55 -2.76
C ASN A 470 24.60 9.82 -3.11
N ASP A 471 25.52 9.68 -4.06
CA ASP A 471 26.21 10.83 -4.64
C ASP A 471 25.30 11.58 -5.63
N PRO A 472 25.53 12.90 -5.85
CA PRO A 472 24.85 13.64 -6.89
C PRO A 472 24.90 12.93 -8.24
N LEU A 473 23.85 13.08 -9.05
CA LEU A 473 23.80 12.46 -10.37
C LEU A 473 25.00 12.92 -11.21
N PRO A 474 25.79 12.03 -11.83
CA PRO A 474 26.89 12.44 -12.72
C PRO A 474 26.36 13.17 -13.97
N PRO A 475 27.15 13.99 -14.64
CA PRO A 475 26.74 14.69 -15.86
C PRO A 475 26.41 13.73 -17.00
N ASP A 476 27.16 12.64 -17.08
CA ASP A 476 27.03 11.57 -18.06
C ASP A 476 26.84 10.21 -17.36
N ILE A 477 26.15 9.29 -17.99
CA ILE A 477 26.12 7.88 -17.60
C ILE A 477 26.94 7.05 -18.58
N ASP A 478 27.93 6.31 -18.05
CA ASP A 478 28.60 5.19 -18.71
C ASP A 478 28.24 3.94 -17.87
N GLY A 479 27.31 3.16 -18.34
CA GLY A 479 26.71 2.10 -17.57
C GLY A 479 26.59 0.79 -18.31
N VAL A 480 26.21 -0.24 -17.58
CA VAL A 480 25.96 -1.58 -18.11
C VAL A 480 24.55 -2.01 -17.73
N VAL A 481 23.81 -2.60 -18.66
CA VAL A 481 22.51 -3.25 -18.36
C VAL A 481 22.78 -4.45 -17.48
N THR A 482 22.62 -4.26 -16.17
CA THR A 482 22.93 -5.29 -15.17
C THR A 482 21.91 -6.40 -15.19
N ILE A 483 20.66 -6.06 -15.45
CA ILE A 483 19.56 -7.01 -15.63
C ILE A 483 18.53 -6.46 -16.63
N LYS A 484 17.98 -7.36 -17.46
CA LYS A 484 16.78 -7.11 -18.26
C LYS A 484 15.67 -8.03 -17.77
N VAL A 485 14.55 -7.46 -17.36
CA VAL A 485 13.39 -8.17 -16.82
C VAL A 485 12.12 -7.86 -17.60
N GLY A 486 11.18 -8.79 -17.58
CA GLY A 486 9.91 -8.67 -18.30
C GLY A 486 8.91 -7.69 -17.67
N ASP A 487 7.64 -7.91 -18.01
CA ASP A 487 6.51 -7.16 -17.48
C ASP A 487 6.17 -7.56 -16.03
N LYS A 488 5.46 -6.66 -15.33
CA LYS A 488 4.88 -6.89 -14.00
C LYS A 488 5.90 -7.28 -12.93
N ILE A 489 7.08 -6.68 -12.99
CA ILE A 489 8.07 -6.87 -11.94
C ILE A 489 7.59 -6.21 -10.65
N THR A 490 7.40 -7.03 -9.63
CA THR A 490 6.95 -6.57 -8.32
C THR A 490 8.13 -6.11 -7.46
N THR A 491 7.83 -5.35 -6.40
CA THR A 491 8.83 -5.03 -5.37
C THR A 491 9.41 -6.29 -4.71
N ASP A 492 8.66 -7.40 -4.67
CA ASP A 492 9.13 -8.70 -4.16
C ASP A 492 10.13 -9.37 -5.13
N HIS A 493 9.99 -9.15 -6.44
CA HIS A 493 10.98 -9.57 -7.43
C HIS A 493 12.29 -8.78 -7.31
N ILE A 494 12.20 -7.47 -7.03
CA ILE A 494 13.36 -6.59 -6.88
C ILE A 494 14.10 -6.89 -5.58
N ILE A 495 13.38 -6.94 -4.45
CA ILE A 495 13.92 -7.25 -3.13
C ILE A 495 12.94 -8.14 -2.36
N PRO A 496 13.27 -9.43 -2.13
CA PRO A 496 12.34 -10.38 -1.54
C PRO A 496 11.85 -9.97 -0.16
N ALA A 497 10.55 -10.18 0.10
CA ALA A 497 9.93 -10.08 1.41
C ALA A 497 10.14 -11.37 2.24
N GLY A 498 9.18 -11.71 3.09
CA GLY A 498 9.21 -12.92 3.92
C GLY A 498 10.43 -12.95 4.84
N ALA A 499 11.14 -14.07 4.85
CA ALA A 499 12.28 -14.28 5.75
C ALA A 499 13.45 -13.30 5.54
N ARG A 500 13.56 -12.65 4.38
CA ARG A 500 14.63 -11.68 4.09
C ARG A 500 14.36 -10.32 4.74
N MET A 501 13.12 -9.99 5.09
CA MET A 501 12.76 -8.73 5.71
C MET A 501 13.42 -8.48 7.07
N LYS A 502 13.93 -9.49 7.73
CA LYS A 502 14.72 -9.33 8.94
C LYS A 502 15.97 -8.45 8.76
N TYR A 503 16.45 -8.27 7.54
CA TYR A 503 17.60 -7.41 7.19
C TYR A 503 17.21 -6.00 6.76
N ARG A 504 15.93 -5.60 6.82
CA ARG A 504 15.43 -4.31 6.34
C ARG A 504 16.13 -3.07 6.93
N SER A 505 16.67 -3.19 8.14
CA SER A 505 17.42 -2.13 8.81
C SER A 505 18.93 -2.13 8.47
N ASN A 506 19.37 -3.05 7.60
CA ASN A 506 20.75 -3.21 7.18
C ASN A 506 20.81 -3.29 5.65
N VAL A 507 20.78 -2.12 5.02
CA VAL A 507 20.72 -2.02 3.54
C VAL A 507 21.87 -2.76 2.84
N PRO A 508 23.14 -2.68 3.30
CA PRO A 508 24.21 -3.48 2.68
C PRO A 508 23.90 -4.98 2.68
N LYS A 509 23.46 -5.53 3.81
CA LYS A 509 23.13 -6.95 3.93
C LYS A 509 21.88 -7.33 3.13
N TYR A 510 20.86 -6.49 3.17
CA TYR A 510 19.62 -6.74 2.42
C TYR A 510 19.86 -6.72 0.91
N SER A 511 20.76 -5.86 0.44
CA SER A 511 21.11 -5.74 -0.99
C SER A 511 21.69 -7.02 -1.59
N GLU A 512 22.28 -7.90 -0.78
CA GLU A 512 22.78 -9.20 -1.25
C GLU A 512 21.68 -10.07 -1.88
N PHE A 513 20.39 -9.79 -1.56
CA PHE A 513 19.23 -10.53 -2.04
C PHE A 513 18.49 -9.87 -3.19
N LEU A 514 19.05 -8.79 -3.78
CA LEU A 514 18.46 -8.12 -4.94
C LEU A 514 18.25 -9.10 -6.08
N PHE A 515 17.02 -9.12 -6.59
CA PHE A 515 16.56 -10.02 -7.68
C PHE A 515 16.80 -11.52 -7.44
N GLU A 516 17.02 -11.96 -6.19
CA GLU A 516 17.35 -13.35 -5.83
C GLU A 516 16.44 -14.38 -6.51
N ILE A 517 15.14 -14.09 -6.61
CA ILE A 517 14.14 -15.01 -7.20
C ILE A 517 14.05 -14.92 -8.74
N VAL A 518 14.66 -13.90 -9.34
CA VAL A 518 14.68 -13.68 -10.81
C VAL A 518 16.03 -14.05 -11.39
N ASP A 519 17.10 -13.55 -10.78
CA ASP A 519 18.49 -13.78 -11.18
C ASP A 519 19.40 -13.78 -9.94
N PRO A 520 19.67 -14.93 -9.32
CA PRO A 520 20.49 -15.03 -8.11
C PRO A 520 21.92 -14.46 -8.22
N LYS A 521 22.42 -14.22 -9.44
CA LYS A 521 23.74 -13.65 -9.69
C LYS A 521 23.74 -12.13 -9.85
N PHE A 522 22.58 -11.50 -9.70
CA PHE A 522 22.45 -10.04 -9.88
C PHE A 522 23.40 -9.27 -8.97
N TYR A 523 23.39 -9.53 -7.67
CA TYR A 523 24.20 -8.78 -6.69
C TYR A 523 25.70 -8.84 -7.00
N GLU A 524 26.22 -10.05 -7.25
CA GLU A 524 27.63 -10.25 -7.60
C GLU A 524 28.01 -9.46 -8.86
N ARG A 525 27.17 -9.53 -9.90
CA ARG A 525 27.38 -8.81 -11.15
C ARG A 525 27.30 -7.30 -10.95
N ALA A 526 26.32 -6.79 -10.19
CA ALA A 526 26.14 -5.38 -9.91
C ALA A 526 27.34 -4.80 -9.15
N MET A 527 27.84 -5.52 -8.14
CA MET A 527 29.02 -5.09 -7.39
C MET A 527 30.30 -5.11 -8.24
N LYS A 528 30.46 -6.06 -9.15
CA LYS A 528 31.59 -6.08 -10.11
C LYS A 528 31.55 -4.86 -11.03
N ILE A 529 30.39 -4.49 -11.57
CA ILE A 529 30.21 -3.31 -12.41
C ILE A 529 30.53 -2.04 -11.61
N LYS A 530 29.94 -1.89 -10.42
CA LYS A 530 30.21 -0.75 -9.53
C LYS A 530 31.69 -0.58 -9.23
N ASN A 531 32.38 -1.66 -8.89
CA ASN A 531 33.81 -1.65 -8.55
C ASN A 531 34.70 -1.37 -9.76
N SER A 532 34.19 -1.52 -11.00
CA SER A 532 34.90 -1.12 -12.22
C SER A 532 34.75 0.37 -12.56
N GLY A 533 34.05 1.15 -11.75
CA GLY A 533 33.77 2.57 -11.97
C GLY A 533 32.62 2.85 -12.94
N LYS A 534 31.93 1.81 -13.45
CA LYS A 534 30.69 1.94 -14.24
C LYS A 534 29.46 1.90 -13.38
N VAL A 535 28.34 2.44 -13.87
CA VAL A 535 27.07 2.42 -13.17
C VAL A 535 26.20 1.25 -13.63
N ASN A 536 25.32 0.80 -12.74
CA ASN A 536 24.34 -0.21 -13.07
C ASN A 536 23.08 0.42 -13.68
N ILE A 537 22.52 -0.23 -14.70
CA ILE A 537 21.25 0.14 -15.34
C ILE A 537 20.34 -1.09 -15.30
N ILE A 538 19.08 -0.86 -14.92
CA ILE A 538 18.03 -1.89 -14.95
C ILE A 538 17.13 -1.60 -16.14
N VAL A 539 16.79 -2.63 -16.91
CA VAL A 539 15.81 -2.55 -18.00
C VAL A 539 14.62 -3.43 -17.67
N GLY A 540 13.42 -2.87 -17.73
CA GLY A 540 12.17 -3.55 -17.38
C GLY A 540 11.05 -3.37 -18.42
N GLY A 541 10.01 -4.19 -18.31
CA GLY A 541 8.82 -4.12 -19.14
C GLY A 541 7.75 -3.19 -18.57
N VAL A 542 6.49 -3.56 -18.78
CA VAL A 542 5.29 -2.83 -18.33
C VAL A 542 5.06 -3.04 -16.84
N SER A 543 4.62 -2.00 -16.11
CA SER A 543 4.22 -2.06 -14.69
C SER A 543 5.37 -2.49 -13.77
N TYR A 544 6.53 -1.83 -13.89
CA TYR A 544 7.70 -2.09 -13.05
C TYR A 544 7.54 -1.49 -11.66
N GLY A 545 7.84 -2.28 -10.62
CA GLY A 545 7.73 -1.88 -9.22
C GLY A 545 6.34 -2.07 -8.61
N GLN A 546 5.53 -2.98 -9.16
CA GLN A 546 4.18 -3.29 -8.67
C GLN A 546 4.22 -3.80 -7.22
N GLY A 547 3.24 -3.41 -6.43
CA GLY A 547 2.97 -4.00 -5.11
C GLY A 547 3.26 -3.07 -3.94
N SER A 548 4.25 -3.40 -3.10
CA SER A 548 4.52 -2.76 -1.81
C SER A 548 5.11 -1.35 -1.94
N SER A 549 4.86 -0.50 -0.94
CA SER A 549 5.52 0.81 -0.76
C SER A 549 6.98 0.70 -0.29
N ARG A 550 7.55 -0.51 -0.18
CA ARG A 550 8.92 -0.72 0.33
C ARG A 550 9.96 0.03 -0.48
N GLU A 551 10.53 1.06 0.12
CA GLU A 551 11.62 1.84 -0.46
C GLU A 551 12.91 1.05 -0.64
N HIS A 552 13.05 -0.12 0.02
CA HIS A 552 14.17 -1.04 -0.19
C HIS A 552 14.31 -1.49 -1.64
N ALA A 553 13.20 -1.53 -2.40
CA ALA A 553 13.23 -1.77 -3.83
C ALA A 553 13.89 -0.63 -4.65
N ALA A 554 14.23 0.50 -4.02
CA ALA A 554 14.98 1.62 -4.59
C ALA A 554 16.31 1.86 -3.88
N ILE A 555 16.33 1.88 -2.52
CA ILE A 555 17.57 2.15 -1.77
C ILE A 555 18.60 1.01 -1.91
N CYS A 556 18.18 -0.25 -2.00
CA CYS A 556 19.10 -1.37 -2.23
C CYS A 556 19.72 -1.34 -3.65
N PRO A 557 18.96 -1.13 -4.74
CA PRO A 557 19.54 -0.84 -6.06
C PRO A 557 20.48 0.35 -6.06
N MET A 558 20.12 1.46 -5.39
CA MET A 558 21.02 2.62 -5.24
C MET A 558 22.33 2.21 -4.57
N PHE A 559 22.29 1.44 -3.49
CA PHE A 559 23.47 0.97 -2.77
C PHE A 559 24.44 0.20 -3.68
N VAL A 560 23.95 -0.66 -4.56
CA VAL A 560 24.79 -1.38 -5.53
C VAL A 560 25.17 -0.56 -6.77
N GLY A 561 24.82 0.74 -6.82
CA GLY A 561 25.26 1.67 -7.86
C GLY A 561 24.34 1.76 -9.07
N VAL A 562 23.05 1.42 -8.93
CA VAL A 562 22.05 1.72 -9.96
C VAL A 562 21.81 3.22 -10.02
N LYS A 563 21.92 3.82 -11.22
CA LYS A 563 21.66 5.24 -11.46
C LYS A 563 20.47 5.52 -12.37
N ALA A 564 20.07 4.56 -13.18
CA ALA A 564 18.89 4.67 -14.04
C ALA A 564 18.13 3.33 -14.13
N VAL A 565 16.83 3.44 -14.23
CA VAL A 565 15.93 2.33 -14.56
C VAL A 565 15.14 2.72 -15.80
N ILE A 566 15.20 1.91 -16.86
CA ILE A 566 14.56 2.17 -18.15
C ILE A 566 13.47 1.12 -18.35
N THR A 567 12.20 1.53 -18.46
CA THR A 567 11.07 0.60 -18.54
C THR A 567 10.04 1.02 -19.60
N LYS A 568 9.06 0.17 -19.86
CA LYS A 568 7.87 0.55 -20.63
C LYS A 568 6.91 1.40 -19.77
N SER A 569 6.73 1.07 -18.48
CA SER A 569 5.98 1.88 -17.52
C SER A 569 6.33 1.55 -16.08
N PHE A 570 6.09 2.50 -15.17
CA PHE A 570 6.32 2.38 -13.72
C PHE A 570 5.02 2.40 -12.92
N GLU A 571 5.08 1.78 -11.74
CA GLU A 571 4.10 2.00 -10.69
C GLU A 571 4.43 3.28 -9.89
N ARG A 572 3.37 3.99 -9.47
CA ARG A 572 3.48 5.32 -8.86
C ARG A 572 4.44 5.38 -7.67
N ILE A 573 4.22 4.55 -6.65
CA ILE A 573 5.03 4.58 -5.43
C ILE A 573 6.49 4.23 -5.73
N HIS A 574 6.70 3.26 -6.61
CA HIS A 574 8.06 2.84 -6.94
C HIS A 574 8.82 3.91 -7.73
N SER A 575 8.18 4.58 -8.69
CA SER A 575 8.77 5.73 -9.40
C SER A 575 9.16 6.85 -8.43
N ALA A 576 8.28 7.19 -7.47
CA ALA A 576 8.58 8.17 -6.43
C ALA A 576 9.77 7.74 -5.55
N ASN A 577 9.84 6.46 -5.16
CA ASN A 577 10.96 5.93 -4.40
C ASN A 577 12.29 6.00 -5.17
N LEU A 578 12.29 5.72 -6.48
CA LEU A 578 13.50 5.88 -7.32
C LEU A 578 14.00 7.32 -7.28
N VAL A 579 13.10 8.29 -7.46
CA VAL A 579 13.41 9.73 -7.35
C VAL A 579 14.00 10.07 -5.98
N ASN A 580 13.35 9.61 -4.92
CA ASN A 580 13.75 9.85 -3.53
C ASN A 580 15.17 9.39 -3.23
N PHE A 581 15.65 8.35 -3.92
CA PHE A 581 17.01 7.83 -3.77
C PHE A 581 17.94 8.23 -4.93
N GLY A 582 17.56 9.21 -5.75
CA GLY A 582 18.42 9.77 -6.80
C GLY A 582 18.69 8.81 -7.96
N ILE A 583 17.75 7.88 -8.22
CA ILE A 583 17.77 7.00 -9.41
C ILE A 583 16.82 7.60 -10.45
N VAL A 584 17.28 7.72 -11.69
CA VAL A 584 16.48 8.31 -12.78
C VAL A 584 15.49 7.28 -13.33
N PRO A 585 14.15 7.48 -13.18
CA PRO A 585 13.15 6.64 -13.83
C PRO A 585 12.93 7.14 -15.27
N LEU A 586 13.17 6.27 -16.25
CA LEU A 586 13.05 6.59 -17.68
C LEU A 586 12.10 5.59 -18.35
N THR A 587 11.28 6.06 -19.29
CA THR A 587 10.41 5.20 -20.10
C THR A 587 10.81 5.26 -21.57
N PHE A 588 10.65 4.16 -22.30
CA PHE A 588 10.90 4.12 -23.74
C PHE A 588 9.92 5.05 -24.47
N VAL A 589 10.43 5.84 -25.41
CA VAL A 589 9.58 6.58 -26.37
C VAL A 589 8.94 5.62 -27.35
N ASN A 590 9.72 4.66 -27.85
CA ASN A 590 9.22 3.54 -28.64
C ASN A 590 9.42 2.24 -27.85
N GLU A 591 8.33 1.61 -27.42
CA GLU A 591 8.37 0.38 -26.62
C GLU A 591 9.11 -0.78 -27.30
N GLY A 592 9.17 -0.82 -28.63
CA GLY A 592 9.91 -1.81 -29.40
C GLY A 592 11.43 -1.75 -29.20
N ASP A 593 11.97 -0.62 -28.70
CA ASP A 593 13.40 -0.51 -28.41
C ASP A 593 13.81 -1.38 -27.21
N TYR A 594 12.86 -1.74 -26.34
CA TYR A 594 13.09 -2.72 -25.29
C TYR A 594 13.63 -4.05 -25.84
N ASP A 595 13.10 -4.53 -26.96
CA ASP A 595 13.50 -5.81 -27.55
C ASP A 595 14.91 -5.78 -28.15
N ARG A 596 15.43 -4.59 -28.42
CA ARG A 596 16.76 -4.35 -29.02
C ARG A 596 17.89 -4.26 -27.99
N ILE A 597 17.58 -4.29 -26.71
CA ILE A 597 18.55 -4.19 -25.60
C ILE A 597 18.69 -5.55 -24.93
N ASP A 598 19.91 -5.94 -24.59
CA ASP A 598 20.18 -7.18 -23.85
C ASP A 598 20.93 -6.89 -22.54
N GLN A 599 20.83 -7.84 -21.61
CA GLN A 599 21.65 -7.83 -20.39
C GLN A 599 23.13 -7.91 -20.78
N GLY A 600 23.94 -7.04 -20.18
CA GLY A 600 25.36 -6.90 -20.48
C GLY A 600 25.69 -5.80 -21.50
N ASP A 601 24.68 -5.22 -22.17
CA ASP A 601 24.90 -4.10 -23.10
C ASP A 601 25.47 -2.88 -22.36
N GLU A 602 26.45 -2.22 -22.98
CA GLU A 602 27.03 -0.97 -22.52
C GLU A 602 26.20 0.21 -23.03
N ILE A 603 25.69 0.99 -22.10
CA ILE A 603 24.80 2.13 -22.35
C ILE A 603 25.49 3.43 -21.99
N GLU A 604 25.40 4.39 -22.90
CA GLU A 604 25.93 5.73 -22.74
C GLU A 604 24.77 6.75 -22.81
N ILE A 605 24.71 7.67 -21.83
CA ILE A 605 23.78 8.81 -21.84
C ILE A 605 24.62 10.06 -21.58
N ARG A 606 24.76 10.92 -22.59
CA ARG A 606 25.54 12.16 -22.50
C ARG A 606 24.69 13.35 -22.10
N ASN A 607 25.30 14.28 -21.38
CA ASN A 607 24.68 15.53 -20.92
C ASN A 607 23.34 15.27 -20.15
N LEU A 608 23.26 14.19 -19.38
CA LEU A 608 22.04 13.76 -18.72
C LEU A 608 21.44 14.83 -17.81
N ARG A 609 22.29 15.54 -17.04
CA ARG A 609 21.81 16.62 -16.14
C ARG A 609 21.09 17.74 -16.90
N GLU A 610 21.64 18.16 -18.04
CA GLU A 610 21.05 19.23 -18.86
C GLU A 610 19.81 18.72 -19.62
N ALA A 611 19.84 17.47 -20.08
CA ALA A 611 18.70 16.85 -20.74
C ALA A 611 17.47 16.75 -19.79
N LEU A 612 17.70 16.39 -18.52
CA LEU A 612 16.64 16.35 -17.51
C LEU A 612 16.03 17.73 -17.20
N LYS A 613 16.85 18.80 -17.26
CA LYS A 613 16.38 20.18 -16.99
C LYS A 613 15.64 20.82 -18.16
N ASN A 614 16.05 20.52 -19.38
CA ASN A 614 15.68 21.29 -20.56
C ASN A 614 14.66 20.59 -21.47
N GLY A 615 14.24 19.37 -21.12
CA GLY A 615 13.27 18.62 -21.91
C GLY A 615 12.86 17.33 -21.20
N ASN A 616 12.02 16.56 -21.86
CA ASN A 616 11.56 15.27 -21.34
C ASN A 616 12.06 14.07 -22.16
N LYS A 617 12.73 14.29 -23.28
CA LYS A 617 13.30 13.23 -24.12
C LYS A 617 14.82 13.23 -24.02
N ILE A 618 15.41 12.06 -23.96
CA ILE A 618 16.82 11.83 -23.75
C ILE A 618 17.30 10.78 -24.76
N SER A 619 18.35 11.10 -25.52
CA SER A 619 18.99 10.14 -26.41
C SER A 619 19.89 9.20 -25.62
N VAL A 620 19.79 7.91 -25.91
CA VAL A 620 20.55 6.83 -25.30
C VAL A 620 21.28 6.05 -26.38
N ARG A 621 22.56 5.81 -26.17
CA ARG A 621 23.39 5.03 -27.08
C ARG A 621 23.75 3.68 -26.47
N ASN A 622 23.38 2.60 -27.14
CA ASN A 622 23.86 1.26 -26.86
C ASN A 622 25.17 1.04 -27.61
N ARG A 623 26.30 1.14 -26.91
CA ARG A 623 27.65 1.03 -27.52
C ARG A 623 27.96 -0.38 -27.99
N THR A 624 27.44 -1.39 -27.30
CA THR A 624 27.65 -2.81 -27.63
C THR A 624 27.08 -3.14 -29.01
N LYS A 625 25.90 -2.60 -29.32
CA LYS A 625 25.18 -2.89 -30.58
C LYS A 625 25.27 -1.78 -31.63
N GLY A 626 25.88 -0.63 -31.29
CA GLY A 626 25.94 0.53 -32.19
C GLY A 626 24.57 1.13 -32.49
N LEU A 627 23.63 1.08 -31.55
CA LEU A 627 22.25 1.54 -31.71
C LEU A 627 22.02 2.81 -30.89
N GLU A 628 21.13 3.66 -31.41
CA GLU A 628 20.57 4.79 -30.65
C GLU A 628 19.06 4.64 -30.52
N PHE A 629 18.51 5.10 -29.39
CA PHE A 629 17.08 5.12 -29.10
C PHE A 629 16.76 6.27 -28.15
N GLU A 630 15.48 6.62 -28.06
CA GLU A 630 15.03 7.69 -27.18
C GLU A 630 14.27 7.13 -25.98
N VAL A 631 14.53 7.73 -24.82
CA VAL A 631 13.75 7.56 -23.61
C VAL A 631 13.16 8.90 -23.17
N LYS A 632 12.16 8.87 -22.30
CA LYS A 632 11.53 10.07 -21.75
C LYS A 632 11.32 9.94 -20.24
N HIS A 633 11.06 11.07 -19.60
CA HIS A 633 10.61 11.14 -18.23
C HIS A 633 9.40 12.07 -18.07
N ASP A 634 8.62 11.85 -17.01
CA ASP A 634 7.49 12.70 -16.63
C ASP A 634 7.77 13.37 -15.26
N LEU A 635 9.03 13.71 -15.00
CA LEU A 635 9.48 14.32 -13.73
C LEU A 635 9.11 15.79 -13.68
N SER A 636 8.61 16.25 -12.54
CA SER A 636 8.48 17.67 -12.22
C SER A 636 9.88 18.31 -12.06
N ARG A 637 9.94 19.64 -12.14
CA ARG A 637 11.20 20.37 -11.92
C ARG A 637 11.81 20.04 -10.55
N ARG A 638 11.00 19.99 -9.51
CA ARG A 638 11.44 19.62 -8.17
C ARG A 638 12.02 18.21 -8.12
N GLN A 639 11.39 17.24 -8.78
CA GLN A 639 11.90 15.87 -8.85
C GLN A 639 13.23 15.77 -9.59
N VAL A 640 13.41 16.56 -10.64
CA VAL A 640 14.71 16.69 -11.32
C VAL A 640 15.77 17.22 -10.33
N ASP A 641 15.48 18.29 -9.59
CA ASP A 641 16.42 18.85 -8.62
C ASP A 641 16.79 17.84 -7.52
N ILE A 642 15.83 17.04 -7.06
CA ILE A 642 16.05 15.95 -6.10
C ILE A 642 17.03 14.92 -6.67
N ILE A 643 16.82 14.45 -7.88
CA ILE A 643 17.70 13.47 -8.54
C ILE A 643 19.10 14.05 -8.73
N LEU A 644 19.21 15.30 -9.16
CA LEU A 644 20.48 15.99 -9.34
C LEU A 644 21.29 16.12 -8.04
N ALA A 645 20.59 16.31 -6.91
CA ALA A 645 21.21 16.38 -5.59
C ALA A 645 21.66 15.00 -5.05
N GLY A 646 21.22 13.89 -5.64
CA GLY A 646 21.47 12.54 -5.17
C GLY A 646 20.35 11.97 -4.29
N GLY A 647 19.19 12.61 -4.25
CA GLY A 647 17.99 12.17 -3.54
C GLY A 647 17.41 13.22 -2.59
N SER A 648 16.25 12.92 -2.05
CA SER A 648 15.44 13.85 -1.25
C SER A 648 16.14 14.35 0.01
N LEU A 649 16.85 13.48 0.75
CA LEU A 649 17.59 13.92 1.94
C LEU A 649 18.70 14.92 1.62
N ALA A 650 19.44 14.70 0.52
CA ALA A 650 20.48 15.62 0.07
C ALA A 650 19.86 16.95 -0.39
N TYR A 651 18.77 16.89 -1.15
CA TYR A 651 18.04 18.07 -1.62
C TYR A 651 17.51 18.94 -0.46
N VAL A 652 16.88 18.34 0.56
CA VAL A 652 16.36 19.07 1.71
C VAL A 652 17.47 19.73 2.52
N LYS A 653 18.63 19.08 2.67
CA LYS A 653 19.80 19.68 3.33
C LYS A 653 20.30 20.92 2.61
N VAL A 654 20.38 20.88 1.29
CA VAL A 654 20.78 22.05 0.48
C VAL A 654 19.77 23.18 0.56
N LYS A 655 18.46 22.87 0.63
CA LYS A 655 17.38 23.89 0.72
C LYS A 655 17.29 24.56 2.09
N LYS A 656 17.67 23.87 3.16
CA LYS A 656 17.60 24.35 4.56
C LYS A 656 18.93 24.95 5.07
N GLY A 657 20.07 24.73 4.41
CA GLY A 657 21.39 25.34 4.69
C GLY A 657 21.64 26.55 3.84
#